data_cb9253b6dbd4d180f2de920fbcfe8784
#
_entry.id   cb9253b6dbd4d180f2de920fbcfe8784
#
_cell.length_a   1.000
_cell.length_b   1.000
_cell.length_c   1.000
_cell.angle_alpha   90.00
_cell.angle_beta   90.00
_cell.angle_gamma   90.00
#
_symmetry.space_group_name_H-M   'P 1'
#
loop_
_entity.id
_entity.type
_entity.pdbx_description
1 polymer ?
#
loop_
_entity_poly.entity_id
_entity_poly.type
_entity_poly.pdbx_seq_one_letter_code
_entity_poly.pdbx_strand_id
1 'polypeptide(L)'
;GDLSNGIVKVNTRRGKSPFVVEGKLSQHTRQIALNKGFDLGRNAGLLNLSLEHARSFSDVASPHTAYQRNAFSLHYMNVFLRTGMPLTLNVGLTGNVGGYNSKADPDQNLESYEKRRDNAWSGNLSLEWLLNRKWLTSLSLKASLSYADRFYEDYSHTSSASTQAYIHTLEEGYFVAADYDKNPTSNIILGPTGYWYVRSFNDSKPLSYDLKLKADWTKRFGRVMSKALLGADFSGSNNHGQGTYYEHPRYTPTWRPFRYSDQPTMNNLGLYVEEKIGVPVVAGSTFEITAGLRNDLTFISGSAYGTASTLSPRTNARYIFWQGRQAWISDLSLHAGWGKSVKLPSFQVLYPTTSYQDRLAFTPGSTAANKAYYAYHTHPSKAVYNPELKWQSTHQVDVGFEARVRGTRINVSAFYHKTFNPYMATVVYTPYSYKYTSQAALERIGIPSAHRKYSIDRQTGIVTVTDVTGAKPPVQLDYKVRNSYLVNRKYENGSPTERYGLEWMVDFTPIKALRTSLRLDGNCYFYKGLDEKLFADMPAGVGSTMSNGQPYSYIGYYRGSSNTSTANTASASVSNGSLSRQVNLNATVTTHIPRIRMIVSLRVESSLYQYNRSLSELRNGTRGYAVEKGEDFFGKPYTRDVRDRFVVVYPEYYATWDAPDRLIPFAEKFAWAKENDRRLYNDLARLVVRSNYAYMMNPNRVSSYCAATISATKEIGDHISVSFYANNFWDTQQKVRSSQTGLETSLYGSGYVPSFYYGLSLRLKL
;
A
#
# COMPACT_ATOMS: atom_id res chain seq x y z
N GLY A 1 -17.57 6.17 -4.80
CA GLY A 1 -17.41 4.91 -5.34
C GLY A 1 -16.15 4.07 -5.13
N ASP A 2 -15.08 4.59 -4.46
CA ASP A 2 -13.78 3.87 -4.39
C ASP A 2 -13.67 2.75 -3.33
N LEU A 3 -14.74 2.45 -2.62
CA LEU A 3 -14.68 1.55 -1.46
C LEU A 3 -14.93 0.10 -1.88
N SER A 4 -13.87 -0.64 -2.09
CA SER A 4 -13.91 -2.08 -2.38
C SER A 4 -13.91 -2.97 -1.13
N ASN A 5 -13.58 -2.43 0.06
CA ASN A 5 -13.32 -3.19 1.29
C ASN A 5 -14.24 -2.84 2.47
N GLY A 6 -15.36 -2.15 2.23
CA GLY A 6 -16.30 -1.74 3.28
C GLY A 6 -15.98 -0.40 3.95
N ILE A 7 -16.87 0.04 4.81
CA ILE A 7 -16.78 1.32 5.52
C ILE A 7 -16.94 1.07 7.01
N VAL A 8 -16.01 1.60 7.82
CA VAL A 8 -16.19 1.72 9.26
C VAL A 8 -16.65 3.15 9.56
N LYS A 9 -17.89 3.28 10.07
CA LYS A 9 -18.43 4.57 10.50
C LYS A 9 -18.29 4.72 12.00
N VAL A 10 -17.48 5.67 12.44
CA VAL A 10 -17.33 6.03 13.85
C VAL A 10 -18.22 7.22 14.15
N ASN A 11 -19.14 7.07 15.09
CA ASN A 11 -19.95 8.18 15.61
C ASN A 11 -19.39 8.60 16.97
N THR A 12 -18.94 9.84 17.08
CA THR A 12 -18.53 10.41 18.36
C THR A 12 -19.74 10.61 19.28
N ARG A 13 -19.57 10.33 20.56
CA ARG A 13 -20.60 10.56 21.57
C ARG A 13 -20.91 12.05 21.66
N ARG A 14 -22.19 12.42 21.59
CA ARG A 14 -22.66 13.80 21.66
C ARG A 14 -23.67 13.94 22.80
N GLY A 15 -23.63 15.06 23.50
CA GLY A 15 -24.60 15.38 24.53
C GLY A 15 -23.96 15.75 25.87
N LYS A 16 -24.80 16.14 26.83
CA LYS A 16 -24.37 16.37 28.21
C LYS A 16 -23.79 15.10 28.81
N SER A 17 -22.61 15.18 29.36
CA SER A 17 -21.96 14.08 30.08
C SER A 17 -21.21 14.59 31.28
N PRO A 18 -21.05 13.77 32.35
CA PRO A 18 -20.21 14.12 33.49
C PRO A 18 -18.77 14.32 33.08
N PHE A 19 -17.94 14.85 33.93
CA PHE A 19 -16.50 14.74 33.79
C PHE A 19 -16.10 13.27 33.80
N VAL A 20 -15.32 12.86 32.82
CA VAL A 20 -14.77 11.51 32.74
C VAL A 20 -13.27 11.62 32.62
N VAL A 21 -12.57 11.07 33.60
CA VAL A 21 -11.12 10.87 33.56
C VAL A 21 -10.88 9.39 33.27
N GLU A 22 -10.12 9.08 32.23
CA GLU A 22 -9.77 7.71 31.87
C GLU A 22 -8.26 7.55 31.80
N GLY A 23 -7.72 6.64 32.61
CA GLY A 23 -6.33 6.21 32.57
C GLY A 23 -6.22 4.82 31.96
N LYS A 24 -5.27 4.60 31.05
CA LYS A 24 -4.94 3.27 30.51
C LYS A 24 -3.46 2.99 30.67
N LEU A 25 -3.17 1.79 31.11
CA LEU A 25 -1.83 1.29 31.30
C LEU A 25 -1.71 -0.11 30.68
N SER A 26 -0.76 -0.29 29.81
CA SER A 26 -0.39 -1.59 29.26
C SER A 26 1.14 -1.73 29.17
N GLN A 27 1.62 -2.87 28.70
CA GLN A 27 3.06 -3.06 28.41
C GLN A 27 3.60 -1.99 27.45
N HIS A 28 2.80 -1.57 26.47
CA HIS A 28 3.25 -0.70 25.38
C HIS A 28 2.61 0.69 25.38
N THR A 29 1.64 0.98 26.29
CA THR A 29 0.93 2.25 26.21
C THR A 29 0.58 2.77 27.60
N ARG A 30 0.82 4.06 27.81
CA ARG A 30 0.32 4.86 28.93
C ARG A 30 -0.52 5.99 28.38
N GLN A 31 -1.76 6.12 28.85
CA GLN A 31 -2.71 7.11 28.34
C GLN A 31 -3.51 7.69 29.48
N ILE A 32 -3.75 8.99 29.40
CA ILE A 32 -4.73 9.69 30.23
C ILE A 32 -5.63 10.51 29.31
N ALA A 33 -6.93 10.49 29.55
CA ALA A 33 -7.90 11.25 28.79
C ALA A 33 -8.91 11.93 29.72
N LEU A 34 -9.30 13.15 29.36
CA LEU A 34 -10.32 13.96 30.01
C LEU A 34 -11.45 14.21 29.02
N ASN A 35 -12.68 13.94 29.42
CA ASN A 35 -13.85 14.17 28.57
C ASN A 35 -14.97 14.84 29.34
N LYS A 36 -15.61 15.83 28.74
CA LYS A 36 -16.76 16.55 29.29
C LYS A 36 -17.74 16.97 28.20
N GLY A 37 -19.00 16.74 28.44
CA GLY A 37 -20.09 17.30 27.62
C GLY A 37 -20.84 18.37 28.41
N PHE A 38 -20.88 19.59 27.89
CA PHE A 38 -21.56 20.72 28.44
C PHE A 38 -22.90 20.95 27.75
N ASP A 39 -23.93 21.19 28.52
CA ASP A 39 -25.18 21.78 28.06
C ASP A 39 -25.08 23.28 28.30
N LEU A 40 -25.04 24.07 27.22
CA LEU A 40 -24.87 25.52 27.30
C LEU A 40 -26.19 26.25 27.67
N GLY A 41 -27.26 25.49 27.86
CA GLY A 41 -28.57 25.99 28.25
C GLY A 41 -29.32 26.80 27.18
N ARG A 42 -30.56 27.15 27.45
CA ARG A 42 -31.44 28.08 26.68
C ARG A 42 -31.19 28.14 25.18
N ASN A 43 -31.18 27.00 24.47
CA ASN A 43 -30.96 26.95 23.01
C ASN A 43 -29.54 27.26 22.52
N ALA A 44 -28.54 27.40 23.42
CA ALA A 44 -27.15 27.61 23.03
C ALA A 44 -26.42 26.36 22.57
N GLY A 45 -27.06 25.18 22.71
CA GLY A 45 -26.51 23.92 22.19
C GLY A 45 -25.68 23.12 23.17
N LEU A 46 -24.96 22.15 22.63
CA LEU A 46 -24.15 21.19 23.35
C LEU A 46 -22.68 21.32 22.91
N LEU A 47 -21.76 21.33 23.87
CA LEU A 47 -20.32 21.38 23.62
C LEU A 47 -19.67 20.18 24.27
N ASN A 48 -18.93 19.38 23.49
CA ASN A 48 -18.12 18.29 23.99
C ASN A 48 -16.63 18.61 23.83
N LEU A 49 -15.88 18.46 24.92
CA LEU A 49 -14.43 18.64 24.96
C LEU A 49 -13.78 17.31 25.34
N SER A 50 -12.72 16.95 24.62
CA SER A 50 -11.86 15.81 24.94
C SER A 50 -10.40 16.25 24.85
N LEU A 51 -9.61 15.88 25.85
CA LEU A 51 -8.15 16.05 25.89
C LEU A 51 -7.53 14.69 26.19
N GLU A 52 -6.47 14.34 25.50
CA GLU A 52 -5.77 13.08 25.67
C GLU A 52 -4.26 13.30 25.64
N HIS A 53 -3.57 12.65 26.54
CA HIS A 53 -2.13 12.43 26.46
C HIS A 53 -1.87 10.93 26.39
N ALA A 54 -1.12 10.49 25.39
CA ALA A 54 -0.74 9.10 25.20
C ALA A 54 0.77 8.98 24.94
N ARG A 55 1.38 7.97 25.52
CA ARG A 55 2.76 7.57 25.27
C ARG A 55 2.77 6.09 24.91
N SER A 56 3.35 5.77 23.74
CA SER A 56 3.41 4.41 23.20
C SER A 56 4.86 3.99 23.04
N PHE A 57 5.20 2.82 23.58
CA PHE A 57 6.55 2.26 23.56
C PHE A 57 6.60 1.13 22.54
N SER A 58 7.55 1.17 21.63
CA SER A 58 7.88 0.03 20.77
C SER A 58 8.67 -1.03 21.55
N ASP A 59 9.58 -0.55 22.39
CA ASP A 59 10.36 -1.32 23.34
C ASP A 59 10.34 -0.64 24.72
N VAL A 60 10.02 -1.38 25.77
CA VAL A 60 9.99 -0.86 27.14
C VAL A 60 11.39 -0.54 27.66
N ALA A 61 12.40 -1.25 27.18
CA ALA A 61 13.79 -1.02 27.50
C ALA A 61 14.35 0.26 26.86
N SER A 62 13.67 0.80 25.82
CA SER A 62 14.08 2.03 25.12
C SER A 62 13.02 3.11 25.22
N PRO A 63 12.82 3.73 26.40
CA PRO A 63 11.73 4.70 26.64
C PRO A 63 11.87 5.99 25.84
N HIS A 64 13.05 6.33 25.36
CA HIS A 64 13.32 7.55 24.60
C HIS A 64 12.84 7.46 23.14
N THR A 65 12.59 6.27 22.62
CA THR A 65 11.94 6.05 21.31
C THR A 65 10.42 6.04 21.40
N ALA A 66 9.86 6.24 22.60
CA ALA A 66 8.42 6.23 22.80
C ALA A 66 7.74 7.37 22.06
N TYR A 67 6.76 7.02 21.25
CA TYR A 67 5.91 8.00 20.56
C TYR A 67 4.96 8.67 21.56
N GLN A 68 4.99 10.00 21.62
CA GLN A 68 4.09 10.80 22.45
C GLN A 68 3.04 11.48 21.58
N ARG A 69 1.81 11.56 22.07
CA ARG A 69 0.71 12.24 21.41
C ARG A 69 -0.14 13.00 22.41
N ASN A 70 -0.36 14.28 22.13
CA ASN A 70 -1.36 15.10 22.78
C ASN A 70 -2.48 15.36 21.79
N ALA A 71 -3.68 14.92 22.09
CA ALA A 71 -4.83 15.10 21.21
C ALA A 71 -5.90 15.94 21.91
N PHE A 72 -6.58 16.76 21.12
CA PHE A 72 -7.76 17.47 21.56
C PHE A 72 -8.90 17.29 20.57
N SER A 73 -10.11 17.35 21.07
CA SER A 73 -11.32 17.31 20.28
C SER A 73 -12.37 18.24 20.88
N LEU A 74 -12.93 19.09 20.05
CA LEU A 74 -14.01 19.99 20.37
C LEU A 74 -15.16 19.72 19.41
N HIS A 75 -16.36 19.42 19.93
CA HIS A 75 -17.57 19.24 19.14
C HIS A 75 -18.68 20.10 19.68
N TYR A 76 -19.18 21.00 18.83
CA TYR A 76 -20.35 21.81 19.10
C TYR A 76 -21.53 21.32 18.27
N MET A 77 -22.71 21.23 18.88
CA MET A 77 -23.96 20.89 18.22
C MET A 77 -25.08 21.81 18.70
N ASN A 78 -25.85 22.35 17.76
CA ASN A 78 -27.06 23.08 18.08
C ASN A 78 -28.17 22.80 17.08
N VAL A 79 -29.41 22.95 17.51
CA VAL A 79 -30.59 22.85 16.67
C VAL A 79 -31.33 24.16 16.72
N PHE A 80 -31.33 24.88 15.61
CA PHE A 80 -32.08 26.11 15.39
C PHE A 80 -33.46 25.83 14.81
N LEU A 81 -34.37 26.77 14.88
CA LEU A 81 -35.72 26.65 14.30
C LEU A 81 -36.43 25.36 14.73
N ARG A 82 -36.38 25.04 16.03
CA ARG A 82 -36.85 23.75 16.59
C ARG A 82 -38.32 23.44 16.30
N THR A 83 -39.14 24.48 16.10
CA THR A 83 -40.54 24.38 15.74
C THR A 83 -40.71 24.60 14.24
N GLY A 84 -41.08 23.55 13.50
CA GLY A 84 -41.41 23.61 12.09
C GLY A 84 -40.33 23.08 11.14
N MET A 85 -39.20 23.76 11.01
CA MET A 85 -38.12 23.37 10.07
C MET A 85 -36.75 23.36 10.78
N PRO A 86 -36.47 22.34 11.60
CA PRO A 86 -35.23 22.33 12.38
C PRO A 86 -33.98 22.29 11.51
N LEU A 87 -33.02 23.18 11.84
CA LEU A 87 -31.69 23.24 11.27
C LEU A 87 -30.69 22.76 12.31
N THR A 88 -30.07 21.61 12.09
CA THR A 88 -29.04 21.05 12.95
C THR A 88 -27.66 21.46 12.45
N LEU A 89 -26.94 22.17 13.29
CA LEU A 89 -25.52 22.52 13.08
C LEU A 89 -24.64 21.60 13.92
N ASN A 90 -23.61 21.01 13.31
CA ASN A 90 -22.52 20.34 14.00
C ASN A 90 -21.20 20.92 13.52
N VAL A 91 -20.34 21.32 14.45
CA VAL A 91 -18.96 21.75 14.20
C VAL A 91 -18.03 20.88 15.01
N GLY A 92 -17.02 20.33 14.37
CA GLY A 92 -15.98 19.56 15.06
C GLY A 92 -14.61 20.09 14.70
N LEU A 93 -13.76 20.25 15.72
CA LEU A 93 -12.34 20.55 15.57
C LEU A 93 -11.58 19.45 16.32
N THR A 94 -10.62 18.82 15.64
CA THR A 94 -9.73 17.86 16.26
C THR A 94 -8.30 18.15 15.89
N GLY A 95 -7.40 17.90 16.82
CA GLY A 95 -5.99 18.05 16.56
C GLY A 95 -5.17 17.10 17.41
N ASN A 96 -4.02 16.73 16.88
CA ASN A 96 -3.00 16.04 17.64
C ASN A 96 -1.63 16.65 17.36
N VAL A 97 -0.81 16.69 18.40
CA VAL A 97 0.58 17.08 18.36
C VAL A 97 1.38 15.93 18.94
N GLY A 98 2.34 15.40 18.19
CA GLY A 98 3.06 14.22 18.63
C GLY A 98 4.37 14.00 17.91
N GLY A 99 5.04 12.93 18.33
CA GLY A 99 6.31 12.50 17.79
C GLY A 99 7.22 11.89 18.85
N TYR A 100 8.48 11.72 18.50
CA TYR A 100 9.54 11.26 19.41
C TYR A 100 10.90 11.84 19.00
N ASN A 101 11.86 11.74 19.92
CA ASN A 101 13.24 12.17 19.71
C ASN A 101 14.18 11.23 20.47
N SER A 102 14.80 10.31 19.77
CA SER A 102 15.72 9.33 20.35
C SER A 102 17.08 9.92 20.72
N LYS A 103 17.40 11.15 20.26
CA LYS A 103 18.65 11.84 20.63
C LYS A 103 18.78 12.08 22.15
N ALA A 104 17.66 12.08 22.86
CA ALA A 104 17.64 12.26 24.31
C ALA A 104 18.00 10.99 25.10
N ASP A 105 18.23 9.85 24.42
CA ASP A 105 18.56 8.58 25.07
C ASP A 105 20.03 8.58 25.55
N PRO A 106 20.30 8.51 26.86
CA PRO A 106 21.65 8.54 27.38
C PRO A 106 22.42 7.22 27.14
N ASP A 107 21.71 6.11 26.89
CA ASP A 107 22.30 4.77 26.75
C ASP A 107 22.53 4.38 25.28
N GLN A 108 22.01 5.15 24.33
CA GLN A 108 22.24 4.95 22.91
C GLN A 108 23.47 5.73 22.42
N ASN A 109 24.02 5.28 21.29
CA ASN A 109 25.02 6.04 20.58
C ASN A 109 24.42 7.39 20.13
N LEU A 110 24.80 8.47 20.80
CA LEU A 110 24.27 9.82 20.54
C LEU A 110 24.58 10.36 19.16
N GLU A 111 25.48 9.69 18.43
CA GLU A 111 25.82 10.00 17.04
C GLU A 111 24.82 9.43 16.03
N SER A 112 23.90 8.57 16.47
CA SER A 112 22.80 8.08 15.64
C SER A 112 21.47 8.29 16.34
N TYR A 113 20.53 8.99 15.69
CA TYR A 113 19.24 9.28 16.27
C TYR A 113 18.17 9.51 15.21
N GLU A 114 16.94 9.35 15.63
CA GLU A 114 15.74 9.66 14.86
C GLU A 114 14.89 10.67 15.61
N LYS A 115 14.33 11.64 14.86
CA LYS A 115 13.29 12.53 15.37
C LYS A 115 12.08 12.50 14.46
N ARG A 116 10.91 12.45 15.08
CA ARG A 116 9.65 12.49 14.37
C ARG A 116 8.74 13.56 14.96
N ARG A 117 8.19 14.40 14.09
CA ARG A 117 7.07 15.29 14.38
C ARG A 117 5.88 14.83 13.55
N ASP A 118 4.75 14.62 14.20
CA ASP A 118 3.53 14.13 13.54
C ASP A 118 2.34 14.90 14.11
N ASN A 119 2.10 16.08 13.54
CA ASN A 119 1.01 16.95 13.93
C ASN A 119 -0.10 16.88 12.89
N ALA A 120 -1.35 16.87 13.33
CA ALA A 120 -2.48 16.88 12.42
C ALA A 120 -3.66 17.66 13.03
N TRP A 121 -4.38 18.38 12.19
CA TRP A 121 -5.58 19.12 12.54
C TRP A 121 -6.68 18.82 11.53
N SER A 122 -7.91 18.70 12.01
CA SER A 122 -9.06 18.61 11.13
C SER A 122 -10.24 19.39 11.68
N GLY A 123 -10.94 20.06 10.76
CA GLY A 123 -12.20 20.73 11.00
C GLY A 123 -13.32 20.06 10.20
N ASN A 124 -14.50 19.92 10.78
CA ASN A 124 -15.67 19.46 10.09
C ASN A 124 -16.90 20.31 10.43
N LEU A 125 -17.73 20.56 9.44
CA LEU A 125 -19.00 21.27 9.53
C LEU A 125 -20.08 20.35 8.94
N SER A 126 -21.21 20.21 9.62
CA SER A 126 -22.40 19.57 9.09
C SER A 126 -23.62 20.40 9.40
N LEU A 127 -24.32 20.80 8.36
CA LEU A 127 -25.63 21.44 8.42
C LEU A 127 -26.67 20.46 7.88
N GLU A 128 -27.70 20.16 8.67
CA GLU A 128 -28.81 19.31 8.27
C GLU A 128 -30.11 20.08 8.50
N TRP A 129 -30.78 20.47 7.41
CA TRP A 129 -32.00 21.26 7.43
C TRP A 129 -33.18 20.40 7.03
N LEU A 130 -34.07 20.14 7.98
CA LEU A 130 -35.33 19.43 7.72
C LEU A 130 -36.40 20.45 7.30
N LEU A 131 -36.59 20.60 6.00
CA LEU A 131 -37.50 21.54 5.40
C LEU A 131 -38.95 21.04 5.38
N ASN A 132 -39.13 19.72 5.24
CA ASN A 132 -40.40 19.03 5.14
C ASN A 132 -41.40 19.67 4.15
N ARG A 133 -40.88 20.16 3.02
CA ARG A 133 -41.68 20.76 1.94
C ARG A 133 -42.14 19.71 0.94
N LYS A 134 -43.21 19.99 0.19
CA LYS A 134 -43.74 19.06 -0.83
C LYS A 134 -42.69 18.62 -1.87
N TRP A 135 -41.76 19.52 -2.19
CA TRP A 135 -40.71 19.32 -3.20
C TRP A 135 -39.31 19.00 -2.65
N LEU A 136 -39.10 19.13 -1.33
CA LEU A 136 -37.83 18.85 -0.68
C LEU A 136 -38.07 18.52 0.80
N THR A 137 -37.62 17.33 1.22
CA THR A 137 -37.76 16.90 2.62
C THR A 137 -36.60 17.43 3.48
N SER A 138 -35.37 17.23 3.05
CA SER A 138 -34.21 17.71 3.77
C SER A 138 -33.06 18.11 2.83
N LEU A 139 -32.26 19.07 3.31
CA LEU A 139 -31.03 19.50 2.67
C LEU A 139 -29.88 19.34 3.66
N SER A 140 -28.78 18.75 3.23
CA SER A 140 -27.59 18.64 4.07
C SER A 140 -26.34 19.13 3.34
N LEU A 141 -25.54 19.91 4.07
CA LEU A 141 -24.23 20.35 3.66
C LEU A 141 -23.20 19.80 4.67
N LYS A 142 -22.14 19.17 4.16
CA LYS A 142 -21.01 18.72 4.98
C LYS A 142 -19.74 19.24 4.36
N ALA A 143 -18.88 19.82 5.20
CA ALA A 143 -17.56 20.26 4.80
C ALA A 143 -16.53 19.70 5.76
N SER A 144 -15.36 19.34 5.25
CA SER A 144 -14.22 18.96 6.08
C SER A 144 -12.91 19.49 5.49
N LEU A 145 -11.99 19.83 6.37
CA LEU A 145 -10.63 20.25 6.05
C LEU A 145 -9.69 19.46 6.97
N SER A 146 -8.64 18.89 6.41
CA SER A 146 -7.62 18.17 7.16
C SER A 146 -6.24 18.58 6.68
N TYR A 147 -5.37 18.90 7.62
CA TYR A 147 -3.97 19.24 7.38
C TYR A 147 -3.08 18.45 8.34
N ALA A 148 -1.94 17.96 7.85
CA ALA A 148 -0.92 17.38 8.70
C ALA A 148 0.45 18.01 8.42
N ASP A 149 1.28 18.09 9.47
CA ASP A 149 2.68 18.49 9.40
C ASP A 149 3.51 17.31 9.94
N ARG A 150 4.07 16.54 9.03
CA ARG A 150 4.87 15.36 9.31
C ARG A 150 6.30 15.61 8.89
N PHE A 151 7.18 15.49 9.86
CA PHE A 151 8.62 15.67 9.65
C PHE A 151 9.38 14.54 10.32
N TYR A 152 10.28 13.94 9.57
CA TYR A 152 11.16 12.90 10.04
C TYR A 152 12.60 13.30 9.76
N GLU A 153 13.46 13.21 10.77
CA GLU A 153 14.90 13.43 10.69
C GLU A 153 15.58 12.13 11.11
N ASP A 154 16.44 11.62 10.25
CA ASP A 154 17.31 10.47 10.50
C ASP A 154 18.77 10.92 10.43
N TYR A 155 19.52 10.68 11.48
CA TYR A 155 20.95 10.88 11.56
C TYR A 155 21.61 9.54 11.86
N SER A 156 22.17 8.92 10.86
CA SER A 156 22.70 7.57 10.94
C SER A 156 24.08 7.46 10.29
N HIS A 157 24.83 6.46 10.74
CA HIS A 157 26.13 6.17 10.18
C HIS A 157 26.05 5.32 8.91
N THR A 158 27.02 5.50 8.06
CA THR A 158 27.29 4.65 6.89
C THR A 158 28.77 4.50 6.67
N SER A 159 29.19 3.54 5.85
CA SER A 159 30.60 3.32 5.56
C SER A 159 30.79 2.79 4.14
N SER A 160 31.97 3.07 3.57
CA SER A 160 32.40 2.47 2.30
C SER A 160 33.91 2.26 2.30
N ALA A 161 34.33 1.09 1.84
CA ALA A 161 35.75 0.77 1.68
C ALA A 161 36.41 1.48 0.50
N SER A 162 35.61 1.96 -0.47
CA SER A 162 36.08 2.63 -1.68
C SER A 162 35.27 3.89 -1.98
N THR A 163 35.91 4.83 -2.64
CA THR A 163 35.24 6.05 -3.12
C THR A 163 34.12 5.70 -4.08
N GLN A 164 32.94 6.22 -3.80
CA GLN A 164 31.73 6.10 -4.62
C GLN A 164 31.48 7.41 -5.35
N ALA A 165 30.83 7.35 -6.51
CA ALA A 165 30.34 8.56 -7.19
C ALA A 165 28.85 8.73 -6.84
N TYR A 166 28.49 9.85 -6.22
CA TYR A 166 27.13 10.24 -5.89
C TYR A 166 26.57 11.18 -6.94
N ILE A 167 25.56 10.75 -7.67
CA ILE A 167 25.09 11.41 -8.89
C ILE A 167 23.80 12.18 -8.57
N HIS A 168 23.83 13.51 -8.77
CA HIS A 168 22.72 14.41 -8.47
C HIS A 168 22.21 15.16 -9.71
N THR A 169 22.85 15.00 -10.88
CA THR A 169 22.44 15.68 -12.11
C THR A 169 21.05 15.31 -12.57
N LEU A 170 20.31 16.30 -13.08
CA LEU A 170 19.00 16.15 -13.71
C LEU A 170 19.08 16.24 -15.24
N GLU A 171 20.26 16.58 -15.78
CA GLU A 171 20.48 16.84 -17.19
C GLU A 171 21.16 15.66 -17.88
N GLU A 172 20.94 15.56 -19.18
CA GLU A 172 21.65 14.61 -20.03
C GLU A 172 23.08 15.06 -20.29
N GLY A 173 24.01 14.12 -20.37
CA GLY A 173 25.38 14.38 -20.74
C GLY A 173 26.42 13.63 -19.92
N TYR A 174 27.68 13.98 -20.15
CA TYR A 174 28.84 13.40 -19.49
C TYR A 174 29.32 14.32 -18.39
N PHE A 175 29.46 13.81 -17.18
CA PHE A 175 29.84 14.58 -16.00
C PHE A 175 30.96 13.90 -15.24
N VAL A 176 31.90 14.70 -14.74
CA VAL A 176 33.02 14.22 -13.94
C VAL A 176 32.67 14.34 -12.45
N ALA A 177 32.95 13.29 -11.72
CA ALA A 177 32.85 13.31 -10.27
C ALA A 177 33.95 14.19 -9.68
N ALA A 178 33.59 15.14 -8.85
CA ALA A 178 34.50 16.05 -8.19
C ALA A 178 34.53 15.84 -6.67
N ASP A 179 35.68 16.17 -6.07
CA ASP A 179 35.80 16.36 -4.65
C ASP A 179 34.93 17.56 -4.23
N TYR A 180 34.05 17.37 -3.25
CA TYR A 180 33.13 18.40 -2.78
C TYR A 180 33.88 19.68 -2.32
N ASP A 181 34.98 19.53 -1.59
CA ASP A 181 35.74 20.67 -1.05
C ASP A 181 36.40 21.51 -2.16
N LYS A 182 36.65 20.91 -3.35
CA LYS A 182 37.21 21.59 -4.51
C LYS A 182 36.18 22.14 -5.48
N ASN A 183 35.01 21.46 -5.58
CA ASN A 183 33.90 21.87 -6.44
C ASN A 183 32.55 21.51 -5.82
N PRO A 184 32.06 22.34 -4.90
CA PRO A 184 30.80 22.07 -4.19
C PRO A 184 29.53 22.14 -5.08
N THR A 185 29.68 22.70 -6.30
CA THR A 185 28.58 22.80 -7.27
C THR A 185 28.57 21.66 -8.30
N SER A 186 29.45 20.67 -8.13
CA SER A 186 29.49 19.53 -9.05
C SER A 186 28.20 18.71 -9.00
N ASN A 187 27.75 18.28 -10.17
CA ASN A 187 26.59 17.41 -10.33
C ASN A 187 26.84 15.95 -9.92
N ILE A 188 28.12 15.56 -9.82
CA ILE A 188 28.54 14.26 -9.31
C ILE A 188 29.64 14.50 -8.27
N ILE A 189 29.45 13.95 -7.08
CA ILE A 189 30.34 14.15 -5.95
C ILE A 189 31.04 12.84 -5.62
N LEU A 190 32.34 12.91 -5.36
CA LEU A 190 33.08 11.77 -4.80
C LEU A 190 32.72 11.62 -3.34
N GLY A 191 32.03 10.54 -3.03
CA GLY A 191 31.64 10.18 -1.67
C GLY A 191 32.89 9.85 -0.81
N PRO A 192 32.77 9.98 0.52
CA PRO A 192 33.84 9.68 1.43
C PRO A 192 34.17 8.18 1.47
N THR A 193 35.34 7.86 1.99
CA THR A 193 35.72 6.47 2.38
C THR A 193 35.82 6.38 3.88
N GLY A 194 35.76 5.14 4.41
CA GLY A 194 35.77 4.90 5.84
C GLY A 194 34.36 4.99 6.41
N TYR A 195 34.19 5.71 7.50
CA TYR A 195 32.98 5.79 8.30
C TYR A 195 32.52 7.26 8.44
N TRP A 196 31.27 7.54 8.18
CA TRP A 196 30.72 8.89 8.29
C TRP A 196 29.24 8.86 8.64
N TYR A 197 28.68 10.03 8.96
CA TYR A 197 27.29 10.21 9.30
C TYR A 197 26.53 10.94 8.21
N VAL A 198 25.28 10.51 7.98
CA VAL A 198 24.35 11.12 7.03
C VAL A 198 23.14 11.62 7.79
N ARG A 199 22.74 12.87 7.56
CA ARG A 199 21.49 13.42 8.06
C ARG A 199 20.53 13.59 6.90
N SER A 200 19.42 12.88 6.98
CA SER A 200 18.34 12.96 6.02
C SER A 200 17.05 13.44 6.66
N PHE A 201 16.23 14.07 5.85
CA PHE A 201 14.93 14.61 6.25
C PHE A 201 13.84 14.11 5.31
N ASN A 202 12.63 13.91 5.86
CA ASN A 202 11.42 13.68 5.08
C ASN A 202 10.33 14.63 5.58
N ASP A 203 9.92 15.56 4.73
CA ASP A 203 8.92 16.59 5.04
C ASP A 203 7.67 16.35 4.20
N SER A 204 6.52 16.14 4.87
CA SER A 204 5.25 15.87 4.23
C SER A 204 4.14 16.67 4.91
N LYS A 205 3.45 17.53 4.14
CA LYS A 205 2.40 18.42 4.61
C LYS A 205 1.13 18.25 3.79
N PRO A 206 0.46 17.08 3.91
CA PRO A 206 -0.78 16.83 3.18
C PRO A 206 -1.91 17.72 3.67
N LEU A 207 -2.62 18.30 2.71
CA LEU A 207 -3.86 19.05 2.88
C LEU A 207 -4.96 18.34 2.09
N SER A 208 -6.12 18.10 2.70
CA SER A 208 -7.30 17.58 2.01
C SER A 208 -8.56 18.33 2.44
N TYR A 209 -9.47 18.50 1.50
CA TYR A 209 -10.76 19.12 1.72
C TYR A 209 -11.86 18.33 1.03
N ASP A 210 -13.05 18.40 1.59
CA ASP A 210 -14.23 17.70 1.11
C ASP A 210 -15.48 18.55 1.39
N LEU A 211 -16.33 18.70 0.37
CA LEU A 211 -17.60 19.42 0.45
C LEU A 211 -18.68 18.51 -0.14
N LYS A 212 -19.74 18.23 0.61
CA LYS A 212 -20.86 17.38 0.21
C LYS A 212 -22.18 18.12 0.36
N LEU A 213 -22.90 18.22 -0.74
CA LEU A 213 -24.26 18.71 -0.77
C LEU A 213 -25.20 17.56 -1.10
N LYS A 214 -26.29 17.44 -0.35
CA LYS A 214 -27.26 16.36 -0.51
C LYS A 214 -28.67 16.87 -0.27
N ALA A 215 -29.56 16.57 -1.20
CA ALA A 215 -30.98 16.83 -1.12
C ALA A 215 -31.76 15.51 -1.06
N ASP A 216 -32.62 15.36 -0.06
CA ASP A 216 -33.49 14.21 0.10
C ASP A 216 -34.94 14.62 -0.12
N TRP A 217 -35.66 13.82 -0.89
CA TRP A 217 -37.08 13.93 -1.09
C TRP A 217 -37.74 12.62 -0.73
N THR A 218 -38.62 12.65 0.27
CA THR A 218 -39.34 11.46 0.74
C THR A 218 -40.83 11.72 0.61
N LYS A 219 -41.55 10.85 -0.10
CA LYS A 219 -42.98 10.98 -0.32
C LYS A 219 -43.67 9.61 -0.29
N ARG A 220 -44.89 9.62 0.19
CA ARG A 220 -45.78 8.46 0.17
C ARG A 220 -46.83 8.64 -0.92
N PHE A 221 -46.92 7.65 -1.80
CA PHE A 221 -47.91 7.56 -2.86
C PHE A 221 -48.85 6.38 -2.53
N GLY A 222 -49.96 6.64 -1.89
CA GLY A 222 -50.82 5.59 -1.40
C GLY A 222 -50.06 4.66 -0.40
N ARG A 223 -49.84 3.41 -0.80
CA ARG A 223 -49.06 2.44 0.00
C ARG A 223 -47.55 2.43 -0.29
N VAL A 224 -47.14 3.08 -1.39
CA VAL A 224 -45.74 3.09 -1.83
C VAL A 224 -44.99 4.24 -1.16
N MET A 225 -43.84 3.93 -0.58
CA MET A 225 -42.89 4.90 -0.06
C MET A 225 -41.77 5.11 -1.11
N SER A 226 -41.59 6.34 -1.57
CA SER A 226 -40.50 6.74 -2.46
C SER A 226 -39.57 7.67 -1.71
N LYS A 227 -38.28 7.42 -1.82
CA LYS A 227 -37.21 8.28 -1.29
C LYS A 227 -36.15 8.50 -2.36
N ALA A 228 -36.22 9.68 -2.99
CA ALA A 228 -35.23 10.16 -3.93
C ALA A 228 -34.12 10.91 -3.21
N LEU A 229 -32.92 10.78 -3.71
CA LEU A 229 -31.71 11.44 -3.20
C LEU A 229 -30.90 11.95 -4.38
N LEU A 230 -30.53 13.23 -4.33
CA LEU A 230 -29.62 13.87 -5.25
C LEU A 230 -28.45 14.44 -4.45
N GLY A 231 -27.23 14.24 -4.92
CA GLY A 231 -26.07 14.77 -4.24
C GLY A 231 -24.91 15.14 -5.17
N ALA A 232 -24.07 16.02 -4.63
CA ALA A 232 -22.81 16.43 -5.23
C ALA A 232 -21.72 16.42 -4.15
N ASP A 233 -20.60 15.79 -4.46
CA ASP A 233 -19.41 15.75 -3.60
C ASP A 233 -18.25 16.41 -4.33
N PHE A 234 -17.59 17.38 -3.73
CA PHE A 234 -16.34 17.97 -4.24
C PHE A 234 -15.22 17.72 -3.23
N SER A 235 -14.11 17.16 -3.68
CA SER A 235 -12.97 16.90 -2.83
C SER A 235 -11.66 17.19 -3.55
N GLY A 236 -10.64 17.55 -2.78
CA GLY A 236 -9.31 17.74 -3.31
C GLY A 236 -8.24 17.44 -2.29
N SER A 237 -7.03 17.16 -2.79
CA SER A 237 -5.87 16.93 -1.96
C SER A 237 -4.59 17.38 -2.64
N ASN A 238 -3.66 17.89 -1.85
CA ASN A 238 -2.30 18.19 -2.25
C ASN A 238 -1.34 17.94 -1.07
N ASN A 239 -0.05 18.15 -1.31
CA ASN A 239 0.97 18.03 -0.27
C ASN A 239 2.00 19.15 -0.45
N HIS A 240 2.16 20.01 0.55
CA HIS A 240 3.06 21.16 0.54
C HIS A 240 4.47 20.84 1.08
N GLY A 241 4.78 19.57 1.33
CA GLY A 241 6.06 19.14 1.88
C GLY A 241 7.20 19.15 0.85
N GLN A 242 8.42 19.22 1.35
CA GLN A 242 9.65 19.18 0.54
C GLN A 242 10.00 17.76 0.06
N GLY A 243 9.35 16.70 0.58
CA GLY A 243 9.75 15.32 0.33
C GLY A 243 11.02 14.94 1.08
N THR A 244 11.80 14.02 0.50
CA THR A 244 13.09 13.61 1.07
C THR A 244 14.19 14.51 0.59
N TYR A 245 15.05 14.99 1.51
CA TYR A 245 16.25 15.75 1.22
C TYR A 245 17.33 15.50 2.28
N TYR A 246 18.55 15.95 2.00
CA TYR A 246 19.73 15.70 2.81
C TYR A 246 20.35 17.02 3.27
N GLU A 247 21.02 17.01 4.43
CA GLU A 247 21.64 18.21 4.99
C GLU A 247 22.84 18.67 4.17
N HIS A 248 23.72 17.72 3.79
CA HIS A 248 25.00 18.08 3.22
C HIS A 248 25.30 17.28 1.94
N PRO A 249 25.51 17.93 0.78
CA PRO A 249 25.73 17.27 -0.51
C PRO A 249 26.88 16.25 -0.53
N ARG A 250 27.95 16.49 0.22
CA ARG A 250 29.10 15.58 0.33
C ARG A 250 28.72 14.17 0.76
N TYR A 251 27.73 14.07 1.65
CA TYR A 251 27.30 12.81 2.25
C TYR A 251 26.01 12.28 1.66
N THR A 252 25.43 13.01 0.71
CA THR A 252 24.20 12.64 0.03
C THR A 252 24.47 11.53 -0.98
N PRO A 253 23.82 10.35 -0.84
CA PRO A 253 23.95 9.28 -1.84
C PRO A 253 23.39 9.72 -3.20
N THR A 254 23.52 8.89 -4.23
CA THR A 254 22.86 9.16 -5.52
C THR A 254 21.37 9.42 -5.28
N TRP A 255 20.92 10.63 -5.61
CA TRP A 255 19.59 11.10 -5.29
C TRP A 255 19.14 12.17 -6.29
N ARG A 256 17.84 12.21 -6.57
CA ARG A 256 17.15 13.25 -7.35
C ARG A 256 16.01 13.81 -6.50
N PRO A 257 15.88 15.14 -6.38
CA PRO A 257 14.83 15.75 -5.59
C PRO A 257 13.45 15.44 -6.17
N PHE A 258 12.54 15.07 -5.28
CA PHE A 258 11.12 14.94 -5.58
C PHE A 258 10.35 15.69 -4.50
N ARG A 259 9.90 16.90 -4.83
CA ARG A 259 9.15 17.74 -3.90
C ARG A 259 7.67 17.48 -4.04
N TYR A 260 7.01 17.24 -2.93
CA TYR A 260 5.56 17.10 -2.92
C TYR A 260 4.86 18.41 -3.31
N SER A 261 5.43 19.57 -2.90
CA SER A 261 4.93 20.89 -3.24
C SER A 261 4.86 21.18 -4.74
N ASP A 262 5.67 20.52 -5.54
CA ASP A 262 5.71 20.70 -6.99
C ASP A 262 4.64 19.86 -7.71
N GLN A 263 3.92 19.01 -6.96
CA GLN A 263 2.90 18.14 -7.52
C GLN A 263 1.55 18.84 -7.62
N PRO A 264 0.79 18.60 -8.69
CA PRO A 264 -0.48 19.25 -8.88
C PRO A 264 -1.54 18.78 -7.88
N THR A 265 -2.49 19.67 -7.58
CA THR A 265 -3.67 19.32 -6.78
C THR A 265 -4.61 18.45 -7.60
N MET A 266 -5.03 17.32 -7.03
CA MET A 266 -6.08 16.49 -7.62
C MET A 266 -7.44 16.88 -7.03
N ASN A 267 -8.41 17.17 -7.91
CA ASN A 267 -9.79 17.47 -7.53
C ASN A 267 -10.75 16.42 -8.08
N ASN A 268 -11.77 16.09 -7.33
CA ASN A 268 -12.82 15.18 -7.74
C ASN A 268 -14.20 15.78 -7.49
N LEU A 269 -15.07 15.72 -8.50
CA LEU A 269 -16.49 16.08 -8.43
C LEU A 269 -17.32 14.82 -8.64
N GLY A 270 -18.00 14.34 -7.61
CA GLY A 270 -18.93 13.23 -7.67
C GLY A 270 -20.36 13.73 -7.74
N LEU A 271 -21.10 13.36 -8.76
CA LEU A 271 -22.54 13.62 -8.90
C LEU A 271 -23.28 12.29 -8.76
N TYR A 272 -24.33 12.25 -7.97
CA TYR A 272 -25.08 11.02 -7.76
C TYR A 272 -26.57 11.23 -7.54
N VAL A 273 -27.32 10.23 -7.99
CA VAL A 273 -28.76 10.11 -7.78
C VAL A 273 -29.05 8.69 -7.27
N GLU A 274 -29.99 8.60 -6.35
CA GLU A 274 -30.48 7.32 -5.82
C GLU A 274 -31.98 7.40 -5.57
N GLU A 275 -32.70 6.35 -5.93
CA GLU A 275 -34.11 6.19 -5.61
C GLU A 275 -34.30 4.90 -4.82
N LYS A 276 -35.00 5.01 -3.68
CA LYS A 276 -35.46 3.88 -2.88
C LYS A 276 -36.99 3.84 -2.88
N ILE A 277 -37.53 2.72 -3.35
CA ILE A 277 -38.96 2.46 -3.38
C ILE A 277 -39.27 1.31 -2.42
N GLY A 278 -40.20 1.53 -1.52
CA GLY A 278 -40.75 0.52 -0.62
C GLY A 278 -42.23 0.27 -0.89
N VAL A 279 -42.58 -0.97 -1.18
CA VAL A 279 -43.95 -1.40 -1.52
C VAL A 279 -44.43 -2.47 -0.54
N PRO A 280 -45.48 -2.26 0.24
CA PRO A 280 -46.16 -3.32 0.94
C PRO A 280 -46.79 -4.28 -0.07
N VAL A 281 -46.47 -5.59 0.01
CA VAL A 281 -46.93 -6.60 -0.96
C VAL A 281 -48.13 -7.39 -0.40
N VAL A 282 -47.94 -8.06 0.74
CA VAL A 282 -48.98 -8.80 1.45
C VAL A 282 -48.97 -8.30 2.90
N ALA A 283 -50.05 -8.58 3.65
CA ALA A 283 -50.14 -8.12 5.04
C ALA A 283 -48.92 -8.50 5.86
N GLY A 284 -48.17 -7.47 6.30
CA GLY A 284 -46.96 -7.59 7.08
C GLY A 284 -45.65 -7.78 6.27
N SER A 285 -45.71 -7.87 4.93
CA SER A 285 -44.53 -7.95 4.07
C SER A 285 -44.27 -6.65 3.32
N THR A 286 -42.97 -6.40 3.00
CA THR A 286 -42.55 -5.21 2.25
C THR A 286 -41.44 -5.59 1.28
N PHE A 287 -41.55 -5.13 0.03
CA PHE A 287 -40.48 -5.18 -0.94
C PHE A 287 -39.85 -3.80 -1.03
N GLU A 288 -38.55 -3.75 -0.88
CA GLU A 288 -37.76 -2.53 -1.02
C GLU A 288 -36.77 -2.71 -2.18
N ILE A 289 -36.69 -1.75 -3.07
CA ILE A 289 -35.67 -1.66 -4.11
C ILE A 289 -34.98 -0.30 -4.02
N THR A 290 -33.66 -0.30 -4.12
CA THR A 290 -32.83 0.91 -4.20
C THR A 290 -32.01 0.84 -5.47
N ALA A 291 -32.10 1.83 -6.32
CA ALA A 291 -31.27 1.98 -7.51
C ALA A 291 -30.53 3.32 -7.44
N GLY A 292 -29.27 3.32 -7.78
CA GLY A 292 -28.45 4.52 -7.73
C GLY A 292 -27.40 4.56 -8.84
N LEU A 293 -27.07 5.76 -9.24
CA LEU A 293 -26.05 6.06 -10.23
C LEU A 293 -25.13 7.16 -9.70
N ARG A 294 -23.82 6.94 -9.79
CA ARG A 294 -22.81 7.93 -9.43
C ARG A 294 -21.85 8.13 -10.59
N ASN A 295 -21.57 9.38 -10.94
CA ASN A 295 -20.51 9.77 -11.83
C ASN A 295 -19.46 10.56 -11.05
N ASP A 296 -18.20 10.13 -11.11
CA ASP A 296 -17.06 10.84 -10.56
C ASP A 296 -16.23 11.43 -11.71
N LEU A 297 -16.03 12.75 -11.67
CA LEU A 297 -15.18 13.52 -12.57
C LEU A 297 -13.91 13.89 -11.80
N THR A 298 -12.78 13.28 -12.14
CA THR A 298 -11.50 13.59 -11.53
C THR A 298 -10.67 14.46 -12.44
N PHE A 299 -10.34 15.65 -11.97
CA PHE A 299 -9.52 16.64 -12.68
C PHE A 299 -8.06 16.35 -12.38
N ILE A 300 -7.32 15.88 -13.41
CA ILE A 300 -5.92 15.45 -13.31
C ILE A 300 -5.08 16.46 -14.08
N SER A 301 -4.93 17.64 -13.51
CA SER A 301 -4.18 18.75 -14.13
C SER A 301 -2.72 18.34 -14.38
N GLY A 302 -2.20 18.60 -15.58
CA GLY A 302 -0.81 18.28 -15.96
C GLY A 302 -0.55 16.80 -16.26
N SER A 303 -1.53 15.91 -16.15
CA SER A 303 -1.41 14.51 -16.55
C SER A 303 -1.85 14.32 -18.02
N ALA A 304 -1.25 13.36 -18.72
CA ALA A 304 -1.68 12.97 -20.07
C ALA A 304 -3.09 12.35 -20.11
N TYR A 305 -3.63 11.91 -18.95
CA TYR A 305 -4.99 11.34 -18.88
C TYR A 305 -6.10 12.40 -18.84
N GLY A 306 -5.78 13.68 -18.60
CA GLY A 306 -6.74 14.77 -18.57
C GLY A 306 -7.81 14.59 -17.48
N THR A 307 -9.08 14.85 -17.82
CA THR A 307 -10.21 14.64 -16.90
C THR A 307 -10.74 13.23 -17.04
N ALA A 308 -10.68 12.46 -15.94
CA ALA A 308 -11.20 11.10 -15.88
C ALA A 308 -12.68 11.12 -15.46
N SER A 309 -13.54 10.43 -16.22
CA SER A 309 -14.96 10.22 -15.87
C SER A 309 -15.21 8.75 -15.58
N THR A 310 -15.89 8.45 -14.47
CA THR A 310 -16.22 7.08 -14.07
C THR A 310 -17.68 6.96 -13.66
N LEU A 311 -18.33 5.88 -14.11
CA LEU A 311 -19.75 5.62 -13.82
C LEU A 311 -19.90 4.37 -12.96
N SER A 312 -20.60 4.53 -11.83
CA SER A 312 -20.77 3.49 -10.80
C SER A 312 -22.26 3.26 -10.51
N PRO A 313 -22.95 2.42 -11.31
CA PRO A 313 -24.32 2.01 -11.02
C PRO A 313 -24.39 1.00 -9.87
N ARG A 314 -25.49 1.02 -9.12
CA ARG A 314 -25.79 0.05 -8.07
C ARG A 314 -27.29 -0.17 -7.93
N THR A 315 -27.67 -1.38 -7.55
CA THR A 315 -29.05 -1.72 -7.18
C THR A 315 -29.07 -2.71 -6.06
N ASN A 316 -30.00 -2.54 -5.12
CA ASN A 316 -30.21 -3.46 -4.00
C ASN A 316 -31.70 -3.71 -3.89
N ALA A 317 -32.08 -4.97 -3.69
CA ALA A 317 -33.44 -5.38 -3.43
C ALA A 317 -33.51 -6.06 -2.06
N ARG A 318 -34.54 -5.80 -1.30
CA ARG A 318 -34.81 -6.46 -0.03
C ARG A 318 -36.28 -6.84 0.04
N TYR A 319 -36.53 -8.09 0.37
CA TYR A 319 -37.87 -8.56 0.66
C TYR A 319 -37.97 -8.89 2.16
N ILE A 320 -38.82 -8.14 2.88
CA ILE A 320 -39.12 -8.32 4.27
C ILE A 320 -40.43 -9.13 4.32
N PHE A 321 -40.33 -10.40 4.69
CA PHE A 321 -41.50 -11.27 4.80
C PHE A 321 -42.40 -10.84 5.96
N TRP A 322 -41.78 -10.58 7.12
CA TRP A 322 -42.43 -10.02 8.32
C TRP A 322 -41.34 -9.47 9.27
N GLN A 323 -41.78 -8.58 10.13
CA GLN A 323 -40.95 -7.96 11.17
C GLN A 323 -41.77 -7.79 12.47
N GLY A 324 -41.16 -8.16 13.61
CA GLY A 324 -41.80 -8.02 14.92
C GLY A 324 -43.00 -8.94 15.14
N ARG A 325 -43.15 -10.04 14.40
CA ARG A 325 -44.23 -10.99 14.54
C ARG A 325 -44.07 -11.80 15.85
N GLN A 326 -45.18 -11.98 16.56
CA GLN A 326 -45.21 -12.87 17.74
C GLN A 326 -45.31 -14.34 17.28
N ALA A 327 -44.18 -14.90 16.85
CA ALA A 327 -44.05 -16.28 16.41
C ALA A 327 -42.61 -16.75 16.69
N TRP A 328 -42.36 -18.05 16.54
CA TRP A 328 -41.00 -18.59 16.73
C TRP A 328 -39.96 -18.01 15.74
N ILE A 329 -40.42 -17.56 14.57
CA ILE A 329 -39.62 -16.65 13.69
C ILE A 329 -40.32 -15.30 13.75
N SER A 330 -39.69 -14.34 14.43
CA SER A 330 -40.22 -12.99 14.60
C SER A 330 -39.88 -12.04 13.46
N ASP A 331 -38.73 -12.21 12.83
CA ASP A 331 -38.24 -11.40 11.73
C ASP A 331 -37.63 -12.29 10.65
N LEU A 332 -37.94 -12.00 9.39
CA LEU A 332 -37.34 -12.68 8.24
C LEU A 332 -37.24 -11.71 7.07
N SER A 333 -36.05 -11.55 6.51
CA SER A 333 -35.85 -10.81 5.27
C SER A 333 -34.76 -11.43 4.41
N LEU A 334 -34.92 -11.32 3.10
CA LEU A 334 -33.90 -11.62 2.09
C LEU A 334 -33.42 -10.32 1.45
N HIS A 335 -32.16 -10.27 1.09
CA HIS A 335 -31.61 -9.16 0.30
C HIS A 335 -30.72 -9.69 -0.83
N ALA A 336 -30.66 -8.92 -1.90
CA ALA A 336 -29.72 -9.13 -3.00
C ALA A 336 -29.25 -7.76 -3.49
N GLY A 337 -27.97 -7.68 -3.81
CA GLY A 337 -27.33 -6.46 -4.30
C GLY A 337 -26.48 -6.73 -5.53
N TRP A 338 -26.42 -5.74 -6.40
CA TRP A 338 -25.46 -5.66 -7.49
C TRP A 338 -24.91 -4.25 -7.61
N GLY A 339 -23.61 -4.14 -7.83
CA GLY A 339 -22.99 -2.84 -8.05
C GLY A 339 -21.69 -2.93 -8.84
N LYS A 340 -21.37 -1.83 -9.50
CA LYS A 340 -20.08 -1.60 -10.12
C LYS A 340 -19.40 -0.44 -9.41
N SER A 341 -18.21 -0.68 -8.86
CA SER A 341 -17.33 0.36 -8.36
C SER A 341 -16.14 0.55 -9.30
N VAL A 342 -15.71 1.80 -9.48
CA VAL A 342 -14.54 2.12 -10.29
C VAL A 342 -13.51 2.79 -9.39
N LYS A 343 -12.26 2.36 -9.50
CA LYS A 343 -11.13 2.87 -8.75
C LYS A 343 -10.12 3.50 -9.69
N LEU A 344 -9.78 4.76 -9.45
CA LEU A 344 -8.70 5.42 -10.16
C LEU A 344 -7.35 4.86 -9.70
N PRO A 345 -6.32 4.93 -10.55
CA PRO A 345 -4.98 4.50 -10.18
C PRO A 345 -4.36 5.42 -9.12
N SER A 346 -3.23 4.96 -8.56
CA SER A 346 -2.45 5.76 -7.62
C SER A 346 -1.86 7.01 -8.29
N PHE A 347 -1.47 7.99 -7.48
CA PHE A 347 -0.84 9.23 -7.95
C PHE A 347 0.35 8.98 -8.89
N GLN A 348 1.20 7.99 -8.60
CA GLN A 348 2.37 7.65 -9.43
C GLN A 348 2.01 7.16 -10.85
N VAL A 349 0.82 6.59 -11.03
CA VAL A 349 0.32 6.19 -12.35
C VAL A 349 -0.14 7.41 -13.14
N LEU A 350 -0.84 8.32 -12.46
CA LEU A 350 -1.36 9.55 -13.06
C LEU A 350 -0.26 10.55 -13.37
N TYR A 351 0.79 10.57 -12.55
CA TYR A 351 1.95 11.46 -12.66
C TYR A 351 3.25 10.64 -12.57
N PRO A 352 3.62 9.92 -13.63
CA PRO A 352 4.87 9.16 -13.65
C PRO A 352 6.08 10.09 -13.58
N THR A 353 7.08 9.68 -12.81
CA THR A 353 8.32 10.44 -12.61
C THR A 353 9.36 10.13 -13.67
N THR A 354 10.30 11.05 -13.89
CA THR A 354 11.47 10.84 -14.71
C THR A 354 12.37 9.75 -14.10
N SER A 355 12.83 8.81 -14.92
CA SER A 355 13.86 7.84 -14.57
C SER A 355 15.22 8.32 -15.10
N TYR A 356 16.29 7.90 -14.45
CA TYR A 356 17.66 8.25 -14.85
C TYR A 356 18.48 6.99 -15.01
N GLN A 357 19.31 6.94 -16.04
CA GLN A 357 20.33 5.91 -16.22
C GLN A 357 21.71 6.53 -16.16
N ASP A 358 22.45 6.15 -15.14
CA ASP A 358 23.82 6.62 -14.90
C ASP A 358 24.80 5.50 -15.28
N ARG A 359 25.65 5.74 -16.27
CA ARG A 359 26.60 4.76 -16.78
C ARG A 359 28.03 5.30 -16.69
N LEU A 360 28.91 4.50 -16.10
CA LEU A 360 30.34 4.83 -16.10
C LEU A 360 30.82 4.93 -17.56
N ALA A 361 31.31 6.11 -17.94
CA ALA A 361 31.81 6.40 -19.28
C ALA A 361 33.34 6.31 -19.37
N PHE A 362 34.03 6.69 -18.30
CA PHE A 362 35.49 6.61 -18.22
C PHE A 362 36.00 6.58 -16.77
N THR A 363 37.03 5.78 -16.54
CA THR A 363 37.90 5.85 -15.36
C THR A 363 39.32 5.38 -15.76
N PRO A 364 40.37 6.10 -15.34
CA PRO A 364 41.75 5.66 -15.61
C PRO A 364 42.20 4.49 -14.72
N GLY A 365 41.34 4.02 -13.79
CA GLY A 365 41.70 3.06 -12.77
C GLY A 365 42.29 3.72 -11.52
N SER A 366 42.31 2.98 -10.41
CA SER A 366 42.90 3.47 -9.17
C SER A 366 44.34 2.96 -9.06
N THR A 367 45.29 3.80 -9.42
CA THR A 367 46.72 3.60 -9.04
C THR A 367 47.08 4.64 -7.98
N ALA A 368 48.10 4.35 -7.17
CA ALA A 368 48.59 5.25 -6.12
C ALA A 368 48.96 6.66 -6.65
N ALA A 369 49.22 6.81 -7.94
CA ALA A 369 49.54 8.05 -8.62
C ALA A 369 48.29 8.78 -9.17
N ASN A 370 47.17 8.13 -9.33
CA ASN A 370 45.95 8.71 -9.89
C ASN A 370 44.90 8.87 -8.81
N LYS A 371 44.52 10.11 -8.50
CA LYS A 371 43.31 10.41 -7.71
C LYS A 371 42.11 9.79 -8.42
N ALA A 372 41.15 9.29 -7.65
CA ALA A 372 39.90 8.75 -8.20
C ALA A 372 39.28 9.71 -9.22
N TYR A 373 39.18 9.26 -10.46
CA TYR A 373 38.56 10.00 -11.56
C TYR A 373 37.44 9.12 -12.15
N TYR A 374 36.23 9.59 -12.07
CA TYR A 374 35.06 8.90 -12.61
C TYR A 374 34.27 9.87 -13.47
N ALA A 375 34.03 9.50 -14.70
CA ALA A 375 33.13 10.22 -15.60
C ALA A 375 31.94 9.34 -15.90
N TYR A 376 30.72 9.85 -15.69
CA TYR A 376 29.46 9.16 -15.92
C TYR A 376 28.71 9.85 -17.05
N HIS A 377 28.00 9.03 -17.83
CA HIS A 377 26.94 9.48 -18.71
C HIS A 377 25.61 9.31 -17.97
N THR A 378 24.85 10.41 -17.83
CA THR A 378 23.50 10.40 -17.32
C THR A 378 22.53 10.59 -18.48
N HIS A 379 21.53 9.72 -18.55
CA HIS A 379 20.45 9.81 -19.53
C HIS A 379 19.09 9.84 -18.80
N PRO A 380 18.42 11.03 -18.76
CA PRO A 380 17.09 11.17 -18.20
C PRO A 380 16.02 10.70 -19.18
N SER A 381 14.94 10.10 -18.68
CA SER A 381 13.81 9.72 -19.51
C SER A 381 12.70 10.76 -19.49
N LYS A 382 11.83 10.69 -20.50
CA LYS A 382 10.50 11.30 -20.40
C LYS A 382 9.58 10.40 -19.58
N ALA A 383 8.61 11.00 -18.91
CA ALA A 383 7.52 10.25 -18.25
C ALA A 383 6.78 9.38 -19.27
N VAL A 384 6.55 8.10 -18.92
CA VAL A 384 5.87 7.14 -19.81
C VAL A 384 4.44 6.92 -19.34
N TYR A 385 3.49 7.32 -20.16
CA TYR A 385 2.07 7.10 -19.99
C TYR A 385 1.59 5.90 -20.82
N ASN A 386 0.54 5.26 -20.36
CA ASN A 386 -0.19 4.28 -21.15
C ASN A 386 -1.52 4.89 -21.61
N PRO A 387 -1.67 5.33 -22.88
CA PRO A 387 -2.89 5.97 -23.35
C PRO A 387 -4.09 5.01 -23.38
N GLU A 388 -3.86 3.71 -23.39
CA GLU A 388 -4.91 2.70 -23.41
C GLU A 388 -5.29 2.19 -22.01
N LEU A 389 -4.75 2.80 -20.94
CA LEU A 389 -5.02 2.38 -19.58
C LEU A 389 -6.51 2.56 -19.25
N LYS A 390 -7.16 1.43 -18.94
CA LYS A 390 -8.56 1.40 -18.50
C LYS A 390 -8.64 1.50 -16.99
N TRP A 391 -9.65 2.18 -16.47
CA TRP A 391 -9.86 2.26 -15.03
C TRP A 391 -10.27 0.92 -14.45
N GLN A 392 -9.65 0.56 -13.34
CA GLN A 392 -10.00 -0.66 -12.62
C GLN A 392 -11.46 -0.59 -12.18
N SER A 393 -12.23 -1.63 -12.45
CA SER A 393 -13.61 -1.74 -11.98
C SER A 393 -13.87 -3.08 -11.30
N THR A 394 -14.70 -3.05 -10.26
CA THR A 394 -15.12 -4.26 -9.55
C THR A 394 -16.64 -4.39 -9.66
N HIS A 395 -17.08 -5.49 -10.22
CA HIS A 395 -18.48 -5.92 -10.19
C HIS A 395 -18.70 -6.75 -8.93
N GLN A 396 -19.70 -6.37 -8.17
CA GLN A 396 -20.04 -6.98 -6.89
C GLN A 396 -21.47 -7.48 -6.92
N VAL A 397 -21.69 -8.70 -6.46
CA VAL A 397 -23.01 -9.29 -6.24
C VAL A 397 -23.01 -9.82 -4.82
N ASP A 398 -24.07 -9.54 -4.09
CA ASP A 398 -24.32 -10.09 -2.77
C ASP A 398 -25.75 -10.60 -2.66
N VAL A 399 -25.92 -11.67 -1.90
CA VAL A 399 -27.22 -12.25 -1.56
C VAL A 399 -27.16 -12.72 -0.12
N GLY A 400 -28.16 -12.40 0.65
CA GLY A 400 -28.18 -12.83 2.04
C GLY A 400 -29.58 -12.84 2.66
N PHE A 401 -29.64 -13.35 3.87
CA PHE A 401 -30.86 -13.33 4.67
C PHE A 401 -30.57 -12.91 6.11
N GLU A 402 -31.58 -12.30 6.71
CA GLU A 402 -31.60 -11.99 8.13
C GLU A 402 -32.86 -12.65 8.73
N ALA A 403 -32.67 -13.35 9.83
CA ALA A 403 -33.77 -13.98 10.56
C ALA A 403 -33.61 -13.78 12.07
N ARG A 404 -34.73 -13.73 12.78
CA ARG A 404 -34.78 -13.84 14.24
C ARG A 404 -35.65 -15.02 14.64
N VAL A 405 -35.00 -16.06 15.17
CA VAL A 405 -35.63 -17.35 15.53
C VAL A 405 -35.55 -17.51 17.05
N ARG A 406 -36.72 -17.53 17.74
CA ARG A 406 -36.80 -17.59 19.21
C ARG A 406 -35.88 -16.58 19.91
N GLY A 407 -35.79 -15.37 19.35
CA GLY A 407 -34.92 -14.31 19.85
C GLY A 407 -33.47 -14.35 19.35
N THR A 408 -32.98 -15.48 18.84
CA THR A 408 -31.64 -15.60 18.20
C THR A 408 -31.63 -14.89 16.84
N ARG A 409 -30.74 -13.96 16.67
CA ARG A 409 -30.54 -13.25 15.40
C ARG A 409 -29.50 -13.97 14.54
N ILE A 410 -29.89 -14.26 13.32
CA ILE A 410 -29.04 -14.92 12.31
C ILE A 410 -28.94 -13.99 11.11
N ASN A 411 -27.70 -13.73 10.67
CA ASN A 411 -27.38 -13.01 9.46
C ASN A 411 -26.38 -13.83 8.65
N VAL A 412 -26.72 -14.12 7.39
CA VAL A 412 -25.83 -14.84 6.46
C VAL A 412 -25.84 -14.10 5.14
N SER A 413 -24.66 -13.86 4.59
CA SER A 413 -24.49 -13.19 3.31
C SER A 413 -23.41 -13.89 2.48
N ALA A 414 -23.74 -14.18 1.24
CA ALA A 414 -22.80 -14.67 0.23
C ALA A 414 -22.47 -13.55 -0.76
N PHE A 415 -21.25 -13.47 -1.20
CA PHE A 415 -20.81 -12.45 -2.16
C PHE A 415 -19.93 -13.04 -3.26
N TYR A 416 -19.96 -12.38 -4.42
CA TYR A 416 -19.05 -12.59 -5.53
C TYR A 416 -18.55 -11.25 -6.05
N HIS A 417 -17.24 -11.09 -6.12
CA HIS A 417 -16.57 -9.90 -6.65
C HIS A 417 -15.66 -10.30 -7.80
N LYS A 418 -15.81 -9.61 -8.94
CA LYS A 418 -14.89 -9.74 -10.08
C LYS A 418 -14.29 -8.38 -10.40
N THR A 419 -12.97 -8.30 -10.25
CA THR A 419 -12.21 -7.08 -10.55
C THR A 419 -11.64 -7.18 -11.95
N PHE A 420 -11.97 -6.21 -12.78
CA PHE A 420 -11.49 -6.04 -14.13
C PHE A 420 -10.42 -4.95 -14.17
N ASN A 421 -9.46 -5.10 -15.09
CA ASN A 421 -8.41 -4.13 -15.33
C ASN A 421 -7.62 -3.72 -14.07
N PRO A 422 -7.17 -4.66 -13.21
CA PRO A 422 -6.31 -4.30 -12.09
C PRO A 422 -5.04 -3.62 -12.61
N TYR A 423 -4.53 -2.62 -11.89
CA TYR A 423 -3.32 -1.91 -12.30
C TYR A 423 -2.10 -2.76 -11.99
N MET A 424 -1.22 -2.90 -12.98
CA MET A 424 0.04 -3.61 -12.87
C MET A 424 1.18 -2.73 -13.35
N ALA A 425 2.27 -2.70 -12.57
CA ALA A 425 3.49 -2.04 -12.98
C ALA A 425 4.26 -2.95 -13.94
N THR A 426 4.58 -2.44 -15.11
CA THR A 426 5.45 -3.07 -16.11
C THR A 426 6.68 -2.21 -16.36
N VAL A 427 7.60 -2.71 -17.15
CA VAL A 427 8.82 -2.01 -17.51
C VAL A 427 8.87 -1.84 -19.02
N VAL A 428 9.28 -0.65 -19.46
CA VAL A 428 9.60 -0.34 -20.85
C VAL A 428 11.08 -0.11 -20.96
N TYR A 429 11.70 -0.78 -21.90
CA TYR A 429 13.12 -0.67 -22.23
C TYR A 429 13.28 0.16 -23.49
N THR A 430 13.82 1.37 -23.37
CA THR A 430 14.09 2.25 -24.51
C THR A 430 15.60 2.19 -24.85
N PRO A 431 15.97 1.73 -26.03
CA PRO A 431 17.37 1.67 -26.43
C PRO A 431 18.02 3.07 -26.51
N TYR A 432 19.24 3.17 -26.01
CA TYR A 432 20.11 4.33 -26.23
C TYR A 432 21.57 3.87 -26.25
N SER A 433 22.46 4.70 -26.75
CA SER A 433 23.91 4.43 -26.76
C SER A 433 24.67 5.54 -26.09
N TYR A 434 25.85 5.23 -25.55
CA TYR A 434 26.79 6.18 -24.97
C TYR A 434 28.21 5.79 -25.31
N LYS A 435 29.12 6.77 -25.26
CA LYS A 435 30.55 6.55 -25.47
C LYS A 435 31.20 6.06 -24.20
N TYR A 436 31.95 4.99 -24.31
CA TYR A 436 32.71 4.40 -23.23
C TYR A 436 34.21 4.35 -23.62
N THR A 437 35.05 4.94 -22.81
CA THR A 437 36.49 4.89 -22.98
C THR A 437 37.08 3.91 -21.99
N SER A 438 37.75 2.88 -22.49
CA SER A 438 38.40 1.87 -21.66
C SER A 438 39.78 2.31 -21.21
N GLN A 439 40.29 1.69 -20.13
CA GLN A 439 41.64 1.93 -19.64
C GLN A 439 42.72 1.59 -20.70
N ALA A 440 42.48 0.61 -21.56
CA ALA A 440 43.38 0.23 -22.64
C ALA A 440 43.68 1.40 -23.62
N ALA A 441 42.77 2.37 -23.74
CA ALA A 441 43.03 3.57 -24.54
C ALA A 441 44.18 4.43 -24.00
N LEU A 442 44.58 4.23 -22.73
CA LEU A 442 45.70 4.96 -22.10
C LEU A 442 47.05 4.35 -22.36
N GLU A 443 47.14 3.14 -22.93
CA GLU A 443 48.41 2.41 -23.09
C GLU A 443 49.28 3.00 -24.18
N ARG A 444 48.70 3.66 -25.20
CA ARG A 444 49.43 4.14 -26.39
C ARG A 444 49.61 5.65 -26.51
N ILE A 445 49.22 6.42 -25.50
CA ILE A 445 49.22 7.89 -25.61
C ILE A 445 50.61 8.55 -25.37
N GLY A 446 51.59 7.78 -24.89
CA GLY A 446 52.95 8.26 -24.67
C GLY A 446 53.13 9.33 -23.58
N ILE A 447 52.08 9.76 -22.88
CA ILE A 447 52.11 10.66 -21.72
C ILE A 447 52.26 9.82 -20.45
N PRO A 448 53.28 10.02 -19.60
CA PRO A 448 53.46 9.32 -18.35
C PRO A 448 52.26 9.48 -17.44
N SER A 449 51.89 8.44 -16.71
CA SER A 449 50.66 8.45 -15.85
C SER A 449 50.64 9.58 -14.81
N ALA A 450 51.83 9.94 -14.27
CA ALA A 450 51.98 11.04 -13.31
C ALA A 450 51.72 12.44 -13.90
N HIS A 451 51.81 12.58 -15.22
CA HIS A 451 51.65 13.86 -15.93
C HIS A 451 50.25 14.01 -16.58
N ARG A 452 49.36 13.05 -16.40
CA ARG A 452 48.05 13.03 -17.06
C ARG A 452 47.02 13.86 -16.31
N LYS A 453 46.39 14.81 -17.00
CA LYS A 453 45.18 15.49 -16.61
C LYS A 453 44.06 15.06 -17.56
N TYR A 454 42.93 14.58 -17.00
CA TYR A 454 41.81 14.10 -17.78
C TYR A 454 40.70 15.16 -17.86
N SER A 455 40.06 15.24 -19.02
CA SER A 455 38.83 15.97 -19.22
C SER A 455 37.90 15.17 -20.12
N ILE A 456 36.59 15.31 -19.95
CA ILE A 456 35.59 14.73 -20.83
C ILE A 456 34.66 15.84 -21.34
N ASP A 457 34.40 15.83 -22.62
CA ASP A 457 33.44 16.76 -23.20
C ASP A 457 32.04 16.39 -22.81
N ARG A 458 31.29 17.35 -22.28
CA ARG A 458 29.95 17.14 -21.68
C ARG A 458 28.92 16.61 -22.68
N GLN A 459 29.01 17.02 -23.94
CA GLN A 459 28.05 16.66 -24.99
C GLN A 459 28.47 15.42 -25.77
N THR A 460 29.73 15.39 -26.16
CA THR A 460 30.26 14.37 -27.05
C THR A 460 30.79 13.14 -26.33
N GLY A 461 31.16 13.24 -25.03
CA GLY A 461 31.75 12.16 -24.24
C GLY A 461 33.20 11.81 -24.67
N ILE A 462 33.85 12.65 -25.45
CA ILE A 462 35.24 12.44 -25.85
C ILE A 462 36.14 12.79 -24.66
N VAL A 463 37.01 11.84 -24.30
CA VAL A 463 38.00 12.01 -23.24
C VAL A 463 39.29 12.54 -23.82
N THR A 464 39.79 13.63 -23.27
CA THR A 464 41.10 14.22 -23.65
C THR A 464 42.07 14.10 -22.48
N VAL A 465 43.29 13.65 -22.77
CA VAL A 465 44.41 13.62 -21.83
C VAL A 465 45.36 14.75 -22.18
N THR A 466 45.61 15.60 -21.19
CA THR A 466 46.57 16.71 -21.30
C THR A 466 47.80 16.41 -20.46
N ASP A 467 48.99 16.63 -21.02
CA ASP A 467 50.26 16.59 -20.29
C ASP A 467 50.40 17.86 -19.45
N VAL A 468 50.39 17.72 -18.12
CA VAL A 468 50.52 18.88 -17.20
C VAL A 468 51.86 19.58 -17.29
N THR A 469 52.90 18.94 -17.86
CA THR A 469 54.21 19.52 -18.09
C THR A 469 54.29 20.31 -19.40
N GLY A 470 53.32 20.17 -20.29
CA GLY A 470 53.32 20.78 -21.61
C GLY A 470 54.28 20.16 -22.61
N ALA A 471 54.98 19.09 -22.24
CA ALA A 471 55.94 18.42 -23.10
C ALA A 471 55.30 17.68 -24.29
N LYS A 472 54.02 17.32 -24.19
CA LYS A 472 53.27 16.63 -25.25
C LYS A 472 51.94 17.32 -25.51
N PRO A 473 51.46 17.32 -26.77
CA PRO A 473 50.14 17.88 -27.08
C PRO A 473 49.04 17.05 -26.44
N PRO A 474 47.87 17.66 -26.21
CA PRO A 474 46.68 16.93 -25.75
C PRO A 474 46.28 15.79 -26.71
N VAL A 475 45.90 14.67 -26.17
CA VAL A 475 45.48 13.46 -26.92
C VAL A 475 44.05 13.13 -26.62
N GLN A 476 43.23 13.01 -27.64
CA GLN A 476 41.88 12.44 -27.53
C GLN A 476 41.99 10.91 -27.49
N LEU A 477 41.27 10.28 -26.52
CA LEU A 477 41.28 8.84 -26.36
C LEU A 477 40.27 8.17 -27.29
N ASP A 478 40.65 6.99 -27.77
CA ASP A 478 39.74 6.11 -28.48
C ASP A 478 38.60 5.66 -27.56
N TYR A 479 37.40 5.60 -28.10
CA TYR A 479 36.19 5.15 -27.40
C TYR A 479 35.46 4.04 -28.16
N LYS A 480 34.62 3.31 -27.44
CA LYS A 480 33.64 2.40 -28.00
C LYS A 480 32.24 2.93 -27.74
N VAL A 481 31.34 2.81 -28.71
CA VAL A 481 29.95 3.05 -28.48
C VAL A 481 29.36 1.80 -27.77
N ARG A 482 28.74 2.01 -26.61
CA ARG A 482 28.08 0.96 -25.86
C ARG A 482 26.58 1.17 -25.88
N ASN A 483 25.88 0.08 -26.17
CA ASN A 483 24.42 0.03 -26.12
C ASN A 483 23.94 -0.15 -24.69
N SER A 484 22.84 0.49 -24.35
CA SER A 484 22.18 0.36 -23.06
C SER A 484 20.67 0.54 -23.24
N TYR A 485 19.93 0.39 -22.13
CA TYR A 485 18.51 0.67 -22.10
C TYR A 485 18.19 1.67 -21.00
N LEU A 486 17.33 2.61 -21.34
CA LEU A 486 16.62 3.41 -20.37
C LEU A 486 15.42 2.59 -19.88
N VAL A 487 15.32 2.42 -18.57
CA VAL A 487 14.32 1.59 -17.94
C VAL A 487 13.24 2.47 -17.32
N ASN A 488 12.05 2.45 -17.88
CA ASN A 488 10.92 3.22 -17.41
C ASN A 488 9.84 2.31 -16.82
N ARG A 489 9.23 2.76 -15.74
CA ARG A 489 8.02 2.12 -15.25
C ARG A 489 6.83 2.58 -16.07
N LYS A 490 6.04 1.65 -16.57
CA LYS A 490 4.76 1.84 -17.24
C LYS A 490 3.68 1.07 -16.48
N TYR A 491 2.48 1.57 -16.45
CA TYR A 491 1.36 0.85 -15.85
C TYR A 491 0.42 0.33 -16.93
N GLU A 492 -0.01 -0.90 -16.76
CA GLU A 492 -0.92 -1.60 -17.66
C GLU A 492 -2.06 -2.25 -16.88
N ASN A 493 -3.06 -2.74 -17.60
CA ASN A 493 -4.16 -3.49 -17.01
C ASN A 493 -3.82 -4.97 -16.99
N GLY A 494 -3.80 -5.58 -15.82
CA GLY A 494 -3.65 -7.01 -15.63
C GLY A 494 -4.93 -7.80 -15.94
N SER A 495 -4.84 -9.10 -15.78
CA SER A 495 -5.97 -10.02 -15.96
C SER A 495 -6.99 -9.90 -14.83
N PRO A 496 -8.28 -10.20 -15.07
CA PRO A 496 -9.31 -10.13 -14.03
C PRO A 496 -9.03 -11.07 -12.86
N THR A 497 -9.38 -10.63 -11.65
CA THR A 497 -9.31 -11.44 -10.43
C THR A 497 -10.69 -11.67 -9.84
N GLU A 498 -10.86 -12.79 -9.16
CA GLU A 498 -12.14 -13.22 -8.60
C GLU A 498 -12.02 -13.48 -7.09
N ARG A 499 -13.03 -13.04 -6.35
CA ARG A 499 -13.18 -13.30 -4.92
C ARG A 499 -14.65 -13.63 -4.65
N TYR A 500 -14.91 -14.69 -3.92
CA TYR A 500 -16.25 -15.00 -3.41
C TYR A 500 -16.17 -15.58 -2.01
N GLY A 501 -17.25 -15.53 -1.32
CA GLY A 501 -17.28 -16.01 0.05
C GLY A 501 -18.67 -15.99 0.69
N LEU A 502 -18.69 -16.46 1.91
CA LEU A 502 -19.81 -16.48 2.81
C LEU A 502 -19.41 -15.85 4.14
N GLU A 503 -20.27 -14.99 4.65
CA GLU A 503 -20.12 -14.37 5.97
C GLU A 503 -21.36 -14.72 6.80
N TRP A 504 -21.17 -14.97 8.07
CA TRP A 504 -22.27 -15.26 8.98
C TRP A 504 -22.07 -14.62 10.34
N MET A 505 -23.17 -14.31 10.98
CA MET A 505 -23.25 -13.84 12.36
C MET A 505 -24.50 -14.41 13.02
N VAL A 506 -24.33 -15.02 14.19
CA VAL A 506 -25.39 -15.56 15.00
C VAL A 506 -25.28 -15.00 16.42
N ASP A 507 -26.23 -14.14 16.79
CA ASP A 507 -26.39 -13.63 18.16
C ASP A 507 -27.46 -14.47 18.85
N PHE A 508 -27.04 -15.36 19.71
CA PHE A 508 -27.96 -16.24 20.44
C PHE A 508 -28.81 -15.46 21.46
N THR A 509 -30.00 -15.94 21.70
CA THR A 509 -30.83 -15.42 22.79
C THR A 509 -30.07 -15.56 24.12
N PRO A 510 -29.91 -14.46 24.88
CA PRO A 510 -29.19 -14.53 26.14
C PRO A 510 -29.76 -15.57 27.11
N ILE A 511 -28.88 -16.34 27.72
CA ILE A 511 -29.23 -17.31 28.76
C ILE A 511 -29.55 -16.51 30.02
N LYS A 512 -30.85 -16.29 30.29
CA LYS A 512 -31.33 -15.42 31.37
C LYS A 512 -30.82 -15.84 32.76
N ALA A 513 -30.75 -17.14 33.05
CA ALA A 513 -30.29 -17.67 34.32
C ALA A 513 -28.82 -17.32 34.61
N LEU A 514 -27.96 -17.35 33.57
CA LEU A 514 -26.53 -17.04 33.65
C LEU A 514 -26.22 -15.59 33.27
N ARG A 515 -27.23 -14.85 32.76
CA ARG A 515 -27.07 -13.50 32.19
C ARG A 515 -25.91 -13.44 31.18
N THR A 516 -25.82 -14.49 30.39
CA THR A 516 -24.72 -14.71 29.43
C THR A 516 -25.27 -14.64 28.03
N SER A 517 -24.62 -13.87 27.17
CA SER A 517 -24.82 -13.83 25.73
C SER A 517 -23.69 -14.57 25.01
N LEU A 518 -24.06 -15.27 23.94
CA LEU A 518 -23.14 -15.92 23.02
C LEU A 518 -23.34 -15.33 21.64
N ARG A 519 -22.24 -14.97 20.98
CA ARG A 519 -22.19 -14.58 19.57
C ARG A 519 -21.19 -15.46 18.84
N LEU A 520 -21.60 -15.98 17.70
CA LEU A 520 -20.73 -16.62 16.73
C LEU A 520 -20.68 -15.77 15.48
N ASP A 521 -19.49 -15.48 14.99
CA ASP A 521 -19.28 -14.81 13.71
C ASP A 521 -18.15 -15.49 12.95
N GLY A 522 -18.23 -15.46 11.62
CA GLY A 522 -17.19 -16.07 10.81
C GLY A 522 -17.33 -15.78 9.34
N ASN A 523 -16.37 -16.29 8.60
CA ASN A 523 -16.32 -16.12 7.16
C ASN A 523 -15.64 -17.30 6.47
N CYS A 524 -15.96 -17.47 5.20
CA CYS A 524 -15.29 -18.38 4.29
C CYS A 524 -14.98 -17.61 3.01
N TYR A 525 -13.69 -17.49 2.66
CA TYR A 525 -13.24 -16.76 1.48
C TYR A 525 -12.49 -17.64 0.51
N PHE A 526 -12.74 -17.38 -0.75
CA PHE A 526 -11.99 -17.91 -1.87
C PHE A 526 -11.51 -16.76 -2.74
N TYR A 527 -10.23 -16.78 -3.09
CA TYR A 527 -9.61 -15.82 -4.00
C TYR A 527 -8.81 -16.56 -5.06
N LYS A 528 -8.93 -16.13 -6.32
CA LYS A 528 -8.08 -16.52 -7.42
C LYS A 528 -7.70 -15.31 -8.25
N GLY A 529 -6.41 -15.11 -8.42
CA GLY A 529 -5.85 -14.16 -9.37
C GLY A 529 -4.80 -14.86 -10.23
N LEU A 530 -4.91 -14.76 -11.55
CA LEU A 530 -3.96 -15.32 -12.50
C LEU A 530 -3.73 -14.27 -13.58
N ASP A 531 -2.48 -13.86 -13.79
CA ASP A 531 -2.14 -12.90 -14.81
C ASP A 531 -1.51 -13.58 -16.04
N GLU A 532 -2.04 -13.26 -17.21
CA GLU A 532 -1.64 -13.84 -18.49
C GLU A 532 -1.26 -12.77 -19.53
N LYS A 533 -1.04 -11.53 -19.08
CA LYS A 533 -0.57 -10.47 -19.98
C LYS A 533 0.88 -10.71 -20.37
N LEU A 534 1.28 -10.12 -21.49
CA LEU A 534 2.67 -10.19 -21.96
C LEU A 534 3.47 -9.04 -21.33
N PHE A 535 4.56 -9.37 -20.64
CA PHE A 535 5.43 -8.41 -19.95
C PHE A 535 6.85 -8.48 -20.48
N ALA A 536 7.46 -7.31 -20.69
CA ALA A 536 8.87 -7.21 -21.00
C ALA A 536 9.70 -7.29 -19.70
N ASP A 537 10.80 -8.03 -19.71
CA ASP A 537 11.77 -8.07 -18.64
C ASP A 537 13.17 -8.42 -19.16
N MET A 538 14.18 -7.97 -18.43
CA MET A 538 15.59 -8.29 -18.69
C MET A 538 16.20 -8.96 -17.45
N PRO A 539 16.01 -10.27 -17.26
CA PRO A 539 16.52 -10.97 -16.08
C PRO A 539 18.04 -10.87 -15.87
N ALA A 540 18.80 -10.71 -16.94
CA ALA A 540 20.24 -10.48 -16.86
C ALA A 540 20.62 -9.14 -16.18
N GLY A 541 19.68 -8.19 -16.12
CA GLY A 541 19.90 -6.83 -15.64
C GLY A 541 20.60 -5.92 -16.64
N VAL A 542 20.17 -4.66 -16.66
CA VAL A 542 20.79 -3.63 -17.51
C VAL A 542 22.22 -3.36 -17.02
N GLY A 543 23.20 -3.44 -17.90
CA GLY A 543 24.63 -3.30 -17.59
C GLY A 543 25.39 -4.62 -17.46
N SER A 544 24.71 -5.77 -17.53
CA SER A 544 25.37 -7.07 -17.72
C SER A 544 26.04 -7.15 -19.07
N THR A 545 26.94 -8.11 -19.26
CA THR A 545 27.67 -8.32 -20.53
C THR A 545 27.24 -9.63 -21.20
N MET A 546 27.21 -9.65 -22.53
CA MET A 546 27.02 -10.84 -23.34
C MET A 546 28.32 -11.65 -23.46
N SER A 547 28.23 -12.84 -24.07
CA SER A 547 29.36 -13.73 -24.35
C SER A 547 30.47 -13.10 -25.21
N ASN A 548 30.15 -12.05 -25.95
CA ASN A 548 31.10 -11.27 -26.76
C ASN A 548 31.71 -10.05 -26.04
N GLY A 549 31.38 -9.90 -24.72
CA GLY A 549 31.85 -8.77 -23.90
C GLY A 549 31.11 -7.44 -24.13
N GLN A 550 30.11 -7.41 -25.01
CA GLN A 550 29.25 -6.23 -25.20
C GLN A 550 28.17 -6.17 -24.09
N PRO A 551 27.60 -5.00 -23.82
CA PRO A 551 26.46 -4.90 -22.92
C PRO A 551 25.31 -5.79 -23.37
N TYR A 552 24.62 -6.40 -22.39
CA TYR A 552 23.52 -7.31 -22.68
C TYR A 552 22.37 -6.57 -23.38
N SER A 553 21.93 -7.11 -24.51
CA SER A 553 21.05 -6.41 -25.45
C SER A 553 19.76 -7.17 -25.82
N TYR A 554 19.39 -8.19 -25.04
CA TYR A 554 18.14 -8.93 -25.26
C TYR A 554 17.10 -8.61 -24.18
N ILE A 555 15.86 -8.43 -24.61
CA ILE A 555 14.69 -8.27 -23.75
C ILE A 555 13.80 -9.50 -23.91
N GLY A 556 13.44 -10.15 -22.81
CA GLY A 556 12.48 -11.25 -22.80
C GLY A 556 11.06 -10.72 -22.65
N TYR A 557 10.10 -11.39 -23.30
CA TYR A 557 8.66 -11.14 -23.16
C TYR A 557 7.99 -12.38 -22.61
N TYR A 558 7.43 -12.26 -21.40
CA TYR A 558 6.89 -13.37 -20.64
C TYR A 558 5.37 -13.24 -20.52
N ARG A 559 4.67 -14.35 -20.67
CA ARG A 559 3.23 -14.40 -20.43
C ARG A 559 2.98 -14.54 -18.93
N GLY A 560 2.38 -13.50 -18.36
CA GLY A 560 2.20 -13.34 -16.92
C GLY A 560 3.42 -12.71 -16.23
N SER A 561 3.17 -11.84 -15.27
CA SER A 561 4.22 -11.17 -14.50
C SER A 561 5.03 -12.18 -13.68
N SER A 562 6.29 -11.88 -13.47
CA SER A 562 7.15 -12.53 -12.49
C SER A 562 8.11 -11.49 -11.92
N ASN A 563 8.47 -11.65 -10.67
CA ASN A 563 9.51 -10.80 -10.08
C ASN A 563 10.88 -11.38 -10.42
N THR A 564 11.51 -10.82 -11.44
CA THR A 564 12.74 -11.31 -12.03
C THR A 564 13.94 -10.40 -11.74
N SER A 565 13.85 -9.57 -10.71
CA SER A 565 14.90 -8.58 -10.36
C SER A 565 16.33 -9.14 -10.31
N THR A 566 16.47 -10.47 -10.26
CA THR A 566 17.74 -11.18 -10.33
C THR A 566 17.54 -12.54 -11.01
N ALA A 567 17.89 -12.61 -12.28
CA ALA A 567 17.91 -13.86 -13.02
C ALA A 567 18.80 -14.89 -12.34
N ASN A 568 18.35 -16.14 -12.34
CA ASN A 568 19.12 -17.28 -11.86
C ASN A 568 19.53 -17.23 -10.39
N THR A 569 18.85 -16.47 -9.55
CA THR A 569 19.01 -16.52 -8.11
C THR A 569 17.92 -17.38 -7.48
N ALA A 570 18.23 -17.93 -6.33
CA ALA A 570 17.30 -18.74 -5.54
C ALA A 570 15.99 -17.99 -5.19
N SER A 571 16.01 -16.66 -5.20
CA SER A 571 14.91 -15.79 -4.79
C SER A 571 14.01 -15.30 -5.93
N ALA A 572 14.30 -15.66 -7.19
CA ALA A 572 13.44 -15.24 -8.31
C ALA A 572 12.02 -15.81 -8.16
N SER A 573 11.01 -14.95 -8.23
CA SER A 573 9.61 -15.38 -8.22
C SER A 573 9.16 -15.74 -9.62
N VAL A 574 8.76 -16.99 -9.80
CA VAL A 574 8.21 -17.51 -11.07
C VAL A 574 6.68 -17.51 -11.07
N SER A 575 6.05 -17.01 -10.03
CA SER A 575 4.59 -16.96 -9.89
C SER A 575 3.98 -15.86 -10.76
N ASN A 576 2.89 -16.17 -11.45
CA ASN A 576 2.03 -15.20 -12.12
C ASN A 576 0.64 -15.09 -11.51
N GLY A 577 0.45 -15.62 -10.32
CA GLY A 577 -0.83 -15.56 -9.64
C GLY A 577 -0.84 -16.29 -8.30
N SER A 578 -1.99 -16.25 -7.68
CA SER A 578 -2.21 -16.92 -6.40
C SER A 578 -3.65 -17.43 -6.26
N LEU A 579 -3.79 -18.46 -5.46
CA LEU A 579 -5.05 -19.02 -5.02
C LEU A 579 -5.02 -19.09 -3.50
N SER A 580 -6.03 -18.52 -2.86
CA SER A 580 -6.16 -18.61 -1.40
C SER A 580 -7.57 -19.00 -0.99
N ARG A 581 -7.68 -19.74 0.10
CA ARG A 581 -8.92 -20.14 0.75
C ARG A 581 -8.75 -20.03 2.25
N GLN A 582 -9.74 -19.51 2.93
CA GLN A 582 -9.73 -19.46 4.39
C GLN A 582 -11.12 -19.64 4.95
N VAL A 583 -11.19 -20.21 6.14
CA VAL A 583 -12.40 -20.33 6.96
C VAL A 583 -12.05 -19.90 8.37
N ASN A 584 -12.72 -18.88 8.86
CA ASN A 584 -12.58 -18.38 10.22
C ASN A 584 -13.90 -18.51 10.97
N LEU A 585 -13.81 -18.80 12.25
CA LEU A 585 -14.94 -18.83 13.18
C LEU A 585 -14.53 -18.18 14.50
N ASN A 586 -15.29 -17.22 14.94
CA ASN A 586 -15.08 -16.54 16.21
C ASN A 586 -16.27 -16.78 17.13
N ALA A 587 -15.98 -16.93 18.42
CA ALA A 587 -16.96 -17.02 19.46
C ALA A 587 -16.74 -15.93 20.50
N THR A 588 -17.78 -15.20 20.86
CA THR A 588 -17.74 -14.20 21.92
C THR A 588 -18.78 -14.55 22.97
N VAL A 589 -18.34 -14.78 24.20
CA VAL A 589 -19.17 -15.02 25.36
C VAL A 589 -19.08 -13.81 26.29
N THR A 590 -20.20 -13.21 26.63
CA THR A 590 -20.25 -12.09 27.57
C THR A 590 -21.22 -12.39 28.69
N THR A 591 -20.72 -12.37 29.92
CA THR A 591 -21.48 -12.63 31.15
C THR A 591 -21.55 -11.36 32.01
N HIS A 592 -22.75 -10.99 32.39
CA HIS A 592 -23.00 -9.91 33.33
C HIS A 592 -23.33 -10.47 34.72
N ILE A 593 -22.53 -10.07 35.71
CA ILE A 593 -22.65 -10.53 37.10
C ILE A 593 -23.08 -9.33 37.99
N PRO A 594 -24.39 -9.07 38.11
CA PRO A 594 -24.87 -7.83 38.77
C PRO A 594 -24.53 -7.73 40.24
N ARG A 595 -24.52 -8.87 40.95
CA ARG A 595 -24.23 -8.89 42.41
C ARG A 595 -22.91 -8.18 42.74
N ILE A 596 -21.93 -8.32 41.86
CA ILE A 596 -20.59 -7.70 42.02
C ILE A 596 -20.38 -6.61 40.98
N ARG A 597 -21.40 -6.24 40.18
CA ARG A 597 -21.34 -5.21 39.13
C ARG A 597 -20.15 -5.44 38.19
N MET A 598 -20.01 -6.65 37.66
CA MET A 598 -18.92 -7.06 36.80
C MET A 598 -19.45 -7.61 35.46
N ILE A 599 -18.74 -7.25 34.38
CA ILE A 599 -18.94 -7.81 33.06
C ILE A 599 -17.65 -8.51 32.65
N VAL A 600 -17.75 -9.76 32.22
CA VAL A 600 -16.64 -10.55 31.69
C VAL A 600 -16.96 -10.91 30.25
N SER A 601 -16.02 -10.67 29.34
CA SER A 601 -16.13 -11.06 27.94
C SER A 601 -14.92 -11.89 27.53
N LEU A 602 -15.18 -13.06 26.97
CA LEU A 602 -14.17 -13.94 26.37
C LEU A 602 -14.44 -14.01 24.86
N ARG A 603 -13.44 -13.70 24.06
CA ARG A 603 -13.48 -13.88 22.61
C ARG A 603 -12.43 -14.91 22.19
N VAL A 604 -12.86 -15.92 21.48
CA VAL A 604 -11.99 -16.92 20.85
C VAL A 604 -12.06 -16.71 19.34
N GLU A 605 -10.94 -16.45 18.73
CA GLU A 605 -10.77 -16.31 17.28
C GLU A 605 -10.09 -17.57 16.73
N SER A 606 -10.71 -18.20 15.75
CA SER A 606 -10.25 -19.48 15.22
C SER A 606 -10.07 -19.39 13.71
N SER A 607 -8.89 -19.72 13.23
CA SER A 607 -8.62 -20.04 11.83
C SER A 607 -8.78 -21.55 11.65
N LEU A 608 -9.93 -21.96 11.10
CA LEU A 608 -10.26 -23.38 10.93
C LEU A 608 -9.57 -23.98 9.69
N TYR A 609 -9.37 -23.16 8.69
CA TYR A 609 -8.76 -23.58 7.44
C TYR A 609 -8.06 -22.41 6.79
N GLN A 610 -6.80 -22.61 6.40
CA GLN A 610 -6.01 -21.67 5.64
C GLN A 610 -5.23 -22.42 4.56
N TYR A 611 -5.45 -22.03 3.31
CA TYR A 611 -4.81 -22.64 2.16
C TYR A 611 -4.31 -21.54 1.24
N ASN A 612 -3.04 -21.61 0.86
CA ASN A 612 -2.42 -20.71 -0.10
C ASN A 612 -1.61 -21.50 -1.11
N ARG A 613 -1.66 -21.08 -2.37
CA ARG A 613 -0.83 -21.63 -3.45
C ARG A 613 -0.40 -20.51 -4.37
N SER A 614 0.89 -20.40 -4.63
CA SER A 614 1.41 -19.61 -5.75
C SER A 614 1.17 -20.34 -7.06
N LEU A 615 0.74 -19.60 -8.09
CA LEU A 615 0.43 -20.16 -9.39
C LEU A 615 1.53 -19.76 -10.39
N SER A 616 1.98 -20.72 -11.20
CA SER A 616 2.76 -20.46 -12.43
C SER A 616 2.07 -21.20 -13.55
N GLU A 617 0.91 -20.68 -13.97
CA GLU A 617 -0.04 -21.36 -14.84
C GLU A 617 -0.53 -20.40 -15.93
N LEU A 618 -0.98 -20.98 -17.04
CA LEU A 618 -1.76 -20.32 -18.08
C LEU A 618 -3.08 -21.07 -18.25
N ARG A 619 -4.09 -20.44 -18.84
CA ARG A 619 -5.37 -21.12 -19.15
C ARG A 619 -5.18 -22.29 -20.08
N ASN A 620 -4.21 -22.19 -20.97
CA ASN A 620 -3.95 -23.17 -22.04
C ASN A 620 -2.76 -24.09 -21.73
N GLY A 621 -2.26 -24.11 -20.49
CA GLY A 621 -1.13 -24.96 -20.13
C GLY A 621 -0.31 -24.47 -18.96
N THR A 622 0.89 -25.01 -18.86
CA THR A 622 1.83 -24.70 -17.78
C THR A 622 2.76 -23.58 -18.19
N ARG A 623 2.93 -22.59 -17.33
CA ARG A 623 3.90 -21.50 -17.50
C ARG A 623 5.27 -21.86 -16.92
N GLY A 624 5.30 -22.38 -15.70
CA GLY A 624 6.54 -22.80 -15.03
C GLY A 624 6.74 -24.31 -15.10
N TYR A 625 7.93 -24.72 -15.48
CA TYR A 625 8.30 -26.13 -15.61
C TYR A 625 9.25 -26.52 -14.46
N ALA A 626 8.93 -27.60 -13.76
CA ALA A 626 9.86 -28.19 -12.80
C ALA A 626 10.98 -28.92 -13.53
N VAL A 627 12.23 -28.64 -13.14
CA VAL A 627 13.42 -29.36 -13.63
C VAL A 627 13.84 -30.35 -12.57
N GLU A 628 13.94 -31.63 -12.95
CA GLU A 628 14.29 -32.72 -12.04
C GLU A 628 15.80 -32.93 -11.95
N LYS A 629 16.23 -33.61 -10.89
CA LYS A 629 17.62 -34.02 -10.71
C LYS A 629 18.07 -34.88 -11.89
N GLY A 630 19.26 -34.58 -12.41
CA GLY A 630 19.83 -35.30 -13.55
C GLY A 630 19.44 -34.78 -14.91
N GLU A 631 18.46 -33.86 -15.00
CA GLU A 631 18.13 -33.20 -16.26
C GLU A 631 19.21 -32.19 -16.66
N ASP A 632 19.48 -32.17 -17.98
CA ASP A 632 20.41 -31.20 -18.56
C ASP A 632 19.74 -29.82 -18.62
N PHE A 633 20.21 -28.90 -17.80
CA PHE A 633 19.80 -27.51 -17.85
C PHE A 633 20.97 -26.66 -18.36
N PHE A 634 20.80 -25.99 -19.49
CA PHE A 634 21.84 -25.24 -20.18
C PHE A 634 23.08 -26.06 -20.54
N GLY A 635 22.90 -27.31 -20.87
CA GLY A 635 24.00 -28.21 -21.23
C GLY A 635 24.89 -28.63 -20.07
N LYS A 636 24.40 -28.50 -18.83
CA LYS A 636 25.08 -28.96 -17.62
C LYS A 636 24.15 -29.88 -16.84
N PRO A 637 24.57 -31.10 -16.51
CA PRO A 637 23.77 -32.01 -15.70
C PRO A 637 23.38 -31.36 -14.37
N TYR A 638 22.13 -31.49 -13.99
CA TYR A 638 21.66 -31.05 -12.67
C TYR A 638 21.98 -32.13 -11.64
N THR A 639 22.92 -31.86 -10.76
CA THR A 639 23.48 -32.87 -9.80
C THR A 639 22.95 -32.74 -8.39
N ARG A 640 22.18 -31.71 -8.07
CA ARG A 640 21.65 -31.47 -6.71
C ARG A 640 20.57 -32.49 -6.32
N ASP A 641 20.33 -32.60 -5.01
CA ASP A 641 19.29 -33.46 -4.45
C ASP A 641 17.88 -33.12 -5.02
N VAL A 642 16.98 -34.08 -4.99
CA VAL A 642 15.59 -33.94 -5.43
C VAL A 642 14.88 -32.79 -4.71
N ARG A 643 15.24 -32.49 -3.46
CA ARG A 643 14.74 -31.34 -2.70
C ARG A 643 15.11 -30.00 -3.30
N ASP A 644 16.16 -29.96 -4.09
CA ASP A 644 16.69 -28.76 -4.75
C ASP A 644 16.15 -28.57 -6.17
N ARG A 645 15.01 -29.18 -6.49
CA ARG A 645 14.32 -28.93 -7.75
C ARG A 645 14.09 -27.45 -7.95
N PHE A 646 14.20 -26.98 -9.16
CA PHE A 646 13.87 -25.61 -9.49
C PHE A 646 12.79 -25.51 -10.57
N VAL A 647 12.12 -24.38 -10.62
CA VAL A 647 11.12 -24.06 -11.64
C VAL A 647 11.74 -23.06 -12.60
N VAL A 648 11.55 -23.31 -13.89
CA VAL A 648 11.97 -22.41 -14.96
C VAL A 648 10.77 -21.83 -15.69
N VAL A 649 10.89 -20.57 -16.10
CA VAL A 649 9.92 -19.88 -16.95
C VAL A 649 10.66 -19.35 -18.16
N TYR A 650 10.23 -19.78 -19.33
CA TYR A 650 10.76 -19.33 -20.62
C TYR A 650 9.99 -18.09 -21.09
N PRO A 651 10.67 -17.10 -21.70
CA PRO A 651 9.96 -16.06 -22.43
C PRO A 651 9.22 -16.66 -23.62
N GLU A 652 8.09 -16.07 -23.99
CA GLU A 652 7.36 -16.44 -25.22
C GLU A 652 8.06 -15.86 -26.44
N TYR A 653 8.54 -14.61 -26.30
CA TYR A 653 9.31 -13.90 -27.31
C TYR A 653 10.54 -13.24 -26.70
N TYR A 654 11.45 -12.81 -27.55
CA TYR A 654 12.50 -11.87 -27.19
C TYR A 654 12.67 -10.83 -28.29
N ALA A 655 13.27 -9.69 -27.93
CA ALA A 655 13.65 -8.64 -28.87
C ALA A 655 15.11 -8.28 -28.68
N THR A 656 15.70 -7.68 -29.72
CA THR A 656 17.09 -7.20 -29.74
C THR A 656 17.13 -5.69 -29.54
N TRP A 657 18.29 -5.15 -29.16
CA TRP A 657 18.48 -3.72 -28.93
C TRP A 657 18.20 -2.87 -30.19
N ASP A 658 18.59 -3.35 -31.35
CA ASP A 658 18.42 -2.70 -32.66
C ASP A 658 17.00 -2.80 -33.23
N ALA A 659 16.18 -3.73 -32.71
CA ALA A 659 14.81 -3.95 -33.14
C ALA A 659 13.89 -4.27 -31.92
N PRO A 660 13.68 -3.32 -30.98
CA PRO A 660 12.99 -3.57 -29.73
C PRO A 660 11.50 -3.91 -29.90
N ASP A 661 10.89 -3.52 -31.02
CA ASP A 661 9.49 -3.79 -31.35
C ASP A 661 9.29 -5.09 -32.14
N ARG A 662 10.38 -5.74 -32.57
CA ARG A 662 10.33 -6.99 -33.30
C ARG A 662 10.38 -8.18 -32.35
N LEU A 663 9.25 -8.79 -32.12
CA LEU A 663 9.14 -9.98 -31.26
C LEU A 663 9.57 -11.23 -32.05
N ILE A 664 10.60 -11.90 -31.56
CA ILE A 664 11.15 -13.15 -32.14
C ILE A 664 10.71 -14.32 -31.25
N PRO A 665 10.09 -15.38 -31.75
CA PRO A 665 9.73 -16.55 -30.97
C PRO A 665 10.96 -17.15 -30.28
N PHE A 666 10.87 -17.26 -28.94
CA PHE A 666 12.04 -17.67 -28.16
C PHE A 666 12.38 -19.15 -28.32
N ALA A 667 11.39 -20.04 -28.20
CA ALA A 667 11.62 -21.48 -28.11
C ALA A 667 12.34 -22.02 -29.33
N GLU A 668 11.90 -21.63 -30.54
CA GLU A 668 12.51 -22.06 -31.81
C GLU A 668 13.94 -21.57 -31.93
N LYS A 669 14.16 -20.29 -31.65
CA LYS A 669 15.52 -19.70 -31.76
C LYS A 669 16.48 -20.24 -30.70
N PHE A 670 15.97 -20.50 -29.51
CA PHE A 670 16.75 -21.07 -28.42
C PHE A 670 17.19 -22.52 -28.72
N ALA A 671 16.27 -23.34 -29.24
CA ALA A 671 16.57 -24.70 -29.69
C ALA A 671 17.59 -24.71 -30.86
N TRP A 672 17.36 -23.87 -31.87
CA TRP A 672 18.32 -23.71 -32.96
C TRP A 672 19.72 -23.29 -32.49
N ALA A 673 19.80 -22.32 -31.57
CA ALA A 673 21.06 -21.82 -31.03
C ALA A 673 21.83 -22.91 -30.25
N LYS A 674 21.11 -23.79 -29.56
CA LYS A 674 21.70 -24.92 -28.84
C LYS A 674 22.58 -25.78 -29.71
N GLU A 675 22.11 -26.04 -30.94
CA GLU A 675 22.78 -26.91 -31.92
C GLU A 675 23.82 -26.14 -32.78
N ASN A 676 23.55 -24.84 -33.08
CA ASN A 676 24.27 -24.14 -34.14
C ASN A 676 25.12 -22.96 -33.66
N ASP A 677 24.76 -22.32 -32.52
CA ASP A 677 25.47 -21.15 -32.02
C ASP A 677 25.52 -21.11 -30.49
N ARG A 678 26.61 -21.65 -29.95
CA ARG A 678 26.81 -21.75 -28.51
C ARG A 678 26.85 -20.39 -27.78
N ARG A 679 27.32 -19.35 -28.45
CA ARG A 679 27.37 -18.00 -27.86
C ARG A 679 25.97 -17.45 -27.75
N LEU A 680 25.21 -17.47 -28.82
CA LEU A 680 23.81 -17.04 -28.79
C LEU A 680 22.98 -17.86 -27.79
N TYR A 681 23.18 -19.17 -27.72
CA TYR A 681 22.52 -20.03 -26.74
C TYR A 681 22.80 -19.56 -25.31
N ASN A 682 24.07 -19.29 -24.95
CA ASN A 682 24.43 -18.82 -23.62
C ASN A 682 23.82 -17.45 -23.31
N ASP A 683 23.74 -16.56 -24.28
CA ASP A 683 23.16 -15.23 -24.11
C ASP A 683 21.64 -15.31 -23.98
N LEU A 684 20.96 -16.11 -24.77
CA LEU A 684 19.51 -16.35 -24.68
C LEU A 684 19.14 -17.11 -23.38
N ALA A 685 20.00 -18.03 -22.92
CA ALA A 685 19.78 -18.75 -21.66
C ALA A 685 19.64 -17.81 -20.45
N ARG A 686 20.19 -16.61 -20.50
CA ARG A 686 20.05 -15.60 -19.46
C ARG A 686 18.67 -14.95 -19.41
N LEU A 687 17.85 -15.14 -20.41
CA LEU A 687 16.43 -14.76 -20.39
C LEU A 687 15.56 -15.82 -19.69
N VAL A 688 16.05 -17.02 -19.45
CA VAL A 688 15.26 -18.05 -18.75
C VAL A 688 15.25 -17.74 -17.26
N VAL A 689 14.08 -17.44 -16.72
CA VAL A 689 13.89 -17.17 -15.29
C VAL A 689 13.90 -18.49 -14.53
N ARG A 690 14.65 -18.55 -13.43
CA ARG A 690 14.81 -19.74 -12.62
C ARG A 690 14.65 -19.43 -11.14
N SER A 691 13.88 -20.26 -10.44
CA SER A 691 13.77 -20.25 -8.99
C SER A 691 14.15 -21.63 -8.43
N ASN A 692 15.04 -21.65 -7.43
CA ASN A 692 15.44 -22.89 -6.74
C ASN A 692 14.36 -23.39 -5.74
N TYR A 693 13.31 -22.60 -5.50
CA TYR A 693 12.27 -22.92 -4.52
C TYR A 693 11.02 -23.51 -5.19
N ALA A 694 11.20 -24.62 -5.92
CA ALA A 694 10.07 -25.31 -6.55
C ALA A 694 8.95 -25.67 -5.57
N TYR A 695 9.29 -25.96 -4.32
CA TYR A 695 8.31 -26.27 -3.28
C TYR A 695 7.34 -25.11 -2.99
N MET A 696 7.71 -23.85 -3.28
CA MET A 696 6.82 -22.70 -3.08
C MET A 696 5.61 -22.72 -4.02
N MET A 697 5.68 -23.48 -5.12
CA MET A 697 4.55 -23.68 -6.02
C MET A 697 3.57 -24.75 -5.53
N ASN A 698 3.96 -25.53 -4.52
CA ASN A 698 3.10 -26.51 -3.90
C ASN A 698 2.02 -25.84 -3.02
N PRO A 699 0.85 -26.49 -2.86
CA PRO A 699 -0.14 -26.02 -1.94
C PRO A 699 0.40 -25.90 -0.52
N ASN A 700 0.13 -24.78 0.14
CA ASN A 700 0.41 -24.63 1.56
C ASN A 700 -0.91 -24.59 2.34
N ARG A 701 -1.13 -25.61 3.15
CA ARG A 701 -2.22 -25.68 4.11
C ARG A 701 -1.66 -25.52 5.51
N VAL A 702 -2.16 -24.55 6.24
CA VAL A 702 -1.78 -24.30 7.62
C VAL A 702 -2.78 -25.01 8.54
N SER A 703 -2.29 -25.67 9.59
CA SER A 703 -3.12 -26.29 10.60
C SER A 703 -4.03 -25.28 11.27
N SER A 704 -5.20 -25.72 11.70
CA SER A 704 -6.12 -24.85 12.43
C SER A 704 -5.48 -24.35 13.74
N TYR A 705 -5.78 -23.12 14.08
CA TYR A 705 -5.34 -22.52 15.34
C TYR A 705 -6.40 -21.58 15.91
N CYS A 706 -6.30 -21.33 17.21
CA CYS A 706 -7.17 -20.44 17.94
C CYS A 706 -6.33 -19.46 18.77
N ALA A 707 -6.91 -18.30 19.02
CA ALA A 707 -6.37 -17.32 19.97
C ALA A 707 -7.52 -16.78 20.84
N ALA A 708 -7.26 -16.56 22.13
CA ALA A 708 -8.28 -16.09 23.06
C ALA A 708 -7.90 -14.75 23.67
N THR A 709 -8.89 -13.88 23.75
CA THR A 709 -8.83 -12.56 24.40
C THR A 709 -9.88 -12.50 25.49
N ILE A 710 -9.51 -12.05 26.68
CA ILE A 710 -10.42 -11.83 27.80
C ILE A 710 -10.44 -10.37 28.21
N SER A 711 -11.60 -9.88 28.57
CA SER A 711 -11.75 -8.60 29.25
C SER A 711 -12.73 -8.73 30.43
N ALA A 712 -12.41 -8.04 31.53
CA ALA A 712 -13.25 -7.97 32.70
C ALA A 712 -13.38 -6.52 33.15
N THR A 713 -14.61 -6.04 33.27
CA THR A 713 -14.91 -4.68 33.76
C THR A 713 -15.67 -4.77 35.06
N LYS A 714 -15.15 -4.16 36.11
CA LYS A 714 -15.75 -4.03 37.43
C LYS A 714 -16.18 -2.60 37.65
N GLU A 715 -17.44 -2.37 37.99
CA GLU A 715 -17.93 -1.08 38.46
C GLU A 715 -17.90 -1.03 39.99
N ILE A 716 -17.37 0.07 40.53
CA ILE A 716 -17.26 0.38 41.98
C ILE A 716 -18.09 1.64 42.26
N GLY A 717 -19.26 1.45 42.84
CA GLY A 717 -20.26 2.51 42.91
C GLY A 717 -20.69 2.96 41.51
N ASP A 718 -21.13 4.21 41.38
CA ASP A 718 -21.59 4.77 40.09
C ASP A 718 -20.52 5.59 39.38
N HIS A 719 -19.39 5.77 40.05
CA HIS A 719 -18.33 6.72 39.65
C HIS A 719 -17.08 6.05 39.11
N ILE A 720 -16.77 4.85 39.53
CA ILE A 720 -15.51 4.18 39.19
C ILE A 720 -15.77 2.92 38.36
N SER A 721 -14.98 2.76 37.31
CA SER A 721 -14.96 1.55 36.50
C SER A 721 -13.51 1.12 36.26
N VAL A 722 -13.20 -0.11 36.61
CA VAL A 722 -11.88 -0.71 36.40
C VAL A 722 -12.02 -1.82 35.37
N SER A 723 -11.27 -1.77 34.30
CA SER A 723 -11.27 -2.79 33.25
C SER A 723 -9.88 -3.40 33.11
N PHE A 724 -9.83 -4.72 33.15
CA PHE A 724 -8.66 -5.50 32.78
C PHE A 724 -8.91 -6.13 31.42
N TYR A 725 -7.88 -6.19 30.59
CA TYR A 725 -7.91 -6.94 29.34
C TYR A 725 -6.59 -7.69 29.11
N ALA A 726 -6.70 -8.87 28.51
CA ALA A 726 -5.56 -9.65 28.08
C ALA A 726 -5.86 -10.22 26.69
N ASN A 727 -5.11 -9.74 25.70
CA ASN A 727 -5.26 -10.16 24.31
C ASN A 727 -4.30 -11.30 24.02
N ASN A 728 -4.81 -12.31 23.31
CA ASN A 728 -4.04 -13.49 22.94
C ASN A 728 -3.37 -14.17 24.15
N PHE A 729 -4.06 -14.20 25.31
CA PHE A 729 -3.53 -14.80 26.53
C PHE A 729 -3.39 -16.32 26.44
N TRP A 730 -4.13 -16.91 25.54
CA TRP A 730 -4.04 -18.31 25.17
C TRP A 730 -4.10 -18.43 23.65
N ASP A 731 -3.24 -19.24 23.07
CA ASP A 731 -3.19 -19.52 21.66
C ASP A 731 -2.58 -20.90 21.37
N THR A 732 -2.92 -21.44 20.22
CA THR A 732 -2.40 -22.71 19.73
C THR A 732 -1.45 -22.54 18.55
N GLN A 733 -1.01 -21.33 18.26
CA GLN A 733 -0.19 -21.00 17.07
C GLN A 733 1.20 -21.59 17.10
N GLN A 734 1.76 -21.83 18.26
CA GLN A 734 3.07 -22.47 18.41
C GLN A 734 3.13 -23.88 17.81
N LYS A 735 1.96 -24.47 17.55
CA LYS A 735 1.82 -25.82 17.00
C LYS A 735 1.34 -25.84 15.54
N VAL A 736 1.38 -24.71 14.85
CA VAL A 736 0.93 -24.63 13.45
C VAL A 736 1.94 -25.36 12.56
N ARG A 737 1.44 -26.30 11.76
CA ARG A 737 2.22 -27.08 10.81
C ARG A 737 1.89 -26.67 9.38
N SER A 738 2.92 -26.37 8.58
CA SER A 738 2.79 -26.14 7.16
C SER A 738 2.76 -27.46 6.40
N SER A 739 1.74 -27.70 5.58
CA SER A 739 1.71 -28.86 4.68
C SER A 739 2.75 -28.78 3.55
N GLN A 740 3.24 -27.58 3.22
CA GLN A 740 4.25 -27.36 2.20
C GLN A 740 5.63 -27.80 2.64
N THR A 741 6.03 -27.44 3.87
CA THR A 741 7.36 -27.71 4.41
C THR A 741 7.40 -28.88 5.39
N GLY A 742 6.25 -29.30 5.91
CA GLY A 742 6.15 -30.29 6.97
C GLY A 742 6.61 -29.81 8.34
N LEU A 743 7.05 -28.56 8.47
CA LEU A 743 7.59 -28.00 9.71
C LEU A 743 6.48 -27.42 10.59
N GLU A 744 6.60 -27.61 11.89
CA GLU A 744 5.85 -26.87 12.90
C GLU A 744 6.60 -25.59 13.23
N THR A 745 5.92 -24.48 13.10
CA THR A 745 6.48 -23.15 13.37
C THR A 745 5.51 -22.31 14.16
N SER A 746 6.05 -21.38 14.95
CA SER A 746 5.25 -20.33 15.57
C SER A 746 4.96 -19.24 14.52
N LEU A 747 3.70 -18.81 14.44
CA LEU A 747 3.32 -17.61 13.66
C LEU A 747 3.59 -16.30 14.42
N TYR A 748 4.06 -16.40 15.68
CA TYR A 748 4.50 -15.23 16.44
C TYR A 748 5.67 -14.52 15.74
N GLY A 749 5.58 -13.20 15.65
CA GLY A 749 6.59 -12.41 14.96
C GLY A 749 6.52 -12.42 13.42
N SER A 750 5.62 -13.23 12.83
CA SER A 750 5.41 -13.25 11.37
C SER A 750 4.49 -12.12 10.87
N GLY A 751 3.98 -11.27 11.75
CA GLY A 751 3.02 -10.20 11.44
C GLY A 751 1.56 -10.67 11.27
N TYR A 752 1.28 -11.97 11.38
CA TYR A 752 -0.07 -12.52 11.25
C TYR A 752 -0.92 -12.38 12.52
N VAL A 753 -0.29 -12.41 13.69
CA VAL A 753 -1.00 -12.27 14.96
C VAL A 753 -0.20 -11.40 15.91
N PRO A 754 -0.86 -10.42 16.57
CA PRO A 754 -0.25 -9.65 17.63
C PRO A 754 0.22 -10.56 18.77
N SER A 755 1.37 -10.26 19.32
CA SER A 755 1.88 -10.93 20.52
C SER A 755 0.91 -10.75 21.69
N PHE A 756 1.03 -11.62 22.71
CA PHE A 756 0.29 -11.46 23.96
C PHE A 756 0.55 -10.08 24.60
N TYR A 757 -0.51 -9.38 24.92
CA TYR A 757 -0.42 -8.14 25.69
C TYR A 757 -1.63 -7.97 26.61
N TYR A 758 -1.41 -7.30 27.73
CA TYR A 758 -2.45 -7.05 28.72
C TYR A 758 -2.39 -5.59 29.19
N GLY A 759 -3.45 -5.14 29.80
CA GLY A 759 -3.53 -3.80 30.33
C GLY A 759 -4.71 -3.58 31.27
N LEU A 760 -4.63 -2.42 31.93
CA LEU A 760 -5.63 -1.95 32.86
C LEU A 760 -6.16 -0.61 32.39
N SER A 761 -7.46 -0.39 32.55
CA SER A 761 -8.10 0.91 32.35
C SER A 761 -8.89 1.28 33.59
N LEU A 762 -8.65 2.49 34.09
CA LEU A 762 -9.40 3.10 35.19
C LEU A 762 -10.22 4.26 34.60
N ARG A 763 -11.50 4.27 34.86
CA ARG A 763 -12.41 5.34 34.45
C ARG A 763 -13.15 5.92 35.65
N LEU A 764 -13.02 7.22 35.82
CA LEU A 764 -13.70 8.01 36.86
C LEU A 764 -14.77 8.88 36.20
N LYS A 765 -15.99 8.88 36.77
CA LYS A 765 -17.09 9.77 36.38
C LYS A 765 -17.37 10.69 37.55
N LEU A 766 -17.09 11.99 37.39
CA LEU A 766 -17.22 13.03 38.40
C LEU A 766 -18.40 13.96 38.09
#